data_b992a74b8dd53b157805e81ab20f3d45
#
_entry.id   b992a74b8dd53b157805e81ab20f3d45
#
_cell.length_a   1.000
_cell.length_b   1.000
_cell.length_c   1.000
_cell.angle_alpha   90.00
_cell.angle_beta   90.00
_cell.angle_gamma   90.00
#
_symmetry.space_group_name_H-M   'P 1'
#
loop_
_entity.id
_entity.type
_entity.pdbx_description
1 polymer ?
#
loop_
_entity_poly.entity_id
_entity_poly.type
_entity_poly.pdbx_seq_one_letter_code
_entity_poly.pdbx_strand_id
1 'polypeptide(L)'
;MITDMKNATIFSPLQLGRTTLKNRIAMAPMSMHYEATNGTVPKQLADIFVRRAEGGAGYVVIDAVTVDHKYWYIGKTTALDKDSLVPQFAAFAKRVSDAGSTLIPQIIHPGPESICALKGITPLGPSVNTNANGAVSRPITIDEIHKVVKQYGQAARRAEEAGCGGIALHCAHAYMLPGAFLSPLRNKRMDEYGGCIDNRARLILEIIEECRRNISRDFPIVLRVSGSEREPGGNSLDEMLYLAPKFEAAGVDMLEVSGGVQYEGLQNILPSHSQKIGMNVYEASEIKKVVNIPVFVVGKINDVRYAADLVERGLVDGVSMGRPLLADPDLPKKALENRFDDITPCGSCGGRCITPEDPHHPVCKCHINPLVGHEYDFPFNPTDKPKKVLIIGAGPGGMYTAVTAAERGHDVTVWEKGKQIGGQLNLAVVSPGKQEMCKWLTHLNYRAKKAGVKFEFKKEATVENVKEFAPDAVVVATGATPLIPTFIKGVGDYPVITTHDVLSRKVTIPKGTVCILGGGEVACETAEMIMADARPNSFATTGSIGDVEVTLVEMQPQLMTGVCLPNRNIALASLRREGVKSYINSKVLEVTEHDVKIQHKDGSEEWLKGFDYIILGLGSRKYDPLSEELKAFVPEVHVIGDAVKPGQSSDAMHQGFHIGYEL
;
A
#
# COMPACT_ATOMS: atom_id res chain seq x y z
N MET A 1 19.76 -19.80 -0.05
CA MET A 1 18.86 -19.00 0.82
C MET A 1 19.36 -19.09 2.25
N ILE A 2 19.38 -17.98 2.96
CA ILE A 2 19.81 -17.92 4.37
C ILE A 2 18.79 -18.71 5.20
N THR A 3 19.26 -19.71 5.93
CA THR A 3 18.42 -20.61 6.74
C THR A 3 18.41 -20.22 8.23
N ASP A 4 19.41 -19.45 8.67
CA ASP A 4 19.51 -18.94 10.04
C ASP A 4 19.76 -17.42 10.03
N MET A 5 18.75 -16.67 10.46
CA MET A 5 18.78 -15.21 10.49
C MET A 5 19.60 -14.63 11.66
N LYS A 6 19.88 -15.41 12.71
CA LYS A 6 20.65 -14.90 13.86
C LYS A 6 22.06 -14.45 13.48
N ASN A 7 22.62 -15.10 12.48
CA ASN A 7 23.96 -14.81 11.97
C ASN A 7 23.97 -14.04 10.64
N ALA A 8 22.79 -13.66 10.12
CA ALA A 8 22.70 -12.93 8.86
C ALA A 8 23.17 -11.48 9.02
N THR A 9 23.96 -10.99 8.07
CA THR A 9 24.54 -9.64 8.05
C THR A 9 23.49 -8.54 8.21
N ILE A 10 22.25 -8.76 7.74
CA ILE A 10 21.15 -7.79 7.87
C ILE A 10 20.82 -7.47 9.34
N PHE A 11 21.10 -8.39 10.29
CA PHE A 11 20.92 -8.18 11.73
C PHE A 11 22.19 -7.72 12.44
N SER A 12 23.31 -7.55 11.74
CA SER A 12 24.52 -6.97 12.33
C SER A 12 24.35 -5.45 12.49
N PRO A 13 24.94 -4.85 13.55
CA PRO A 13 24.95 -3.40 13.71
C PRO A 13 25.60 -2.67 12.52
N LEU A 14 25.17 -1.43 12.29
CA LEU A 14 25.77 -0.52 11.33
C LEU A 14 26.09 0.80 12.01
N GLN A 15 27.36 1.24 11.96
CA GLN A 15 27.77 2.54 12.45
C GLN A 15 27.46 3.62 11.40
N LEU A 16 26.75 4.66 11.81
CA LEU A 16 26.41 5.81 11.00
C LEU A 16 26.75 7.09 11.80
N GLY A 17 27.88 7.72 11.50
CA GLY A 17 28.41 8.79 12.33
C GLY A 17 28.52 8.35 13.80
N ARG A 18 27.95 9.12 14.74
CA ARG A 18 27.88 8.76 16.16
C ARG A 18 26.75 7.77 16.52
N THR A 19 25.87 7.46 15.58
CA THR A 19 24.71 6.61 15.79
C THR A 19 25.01 5.17 15.40
N THR A 20 24.76 4.22 16.31
CA THR A 20 24.81 2.79 16.00
C THR A 20 23.41 2.27 15.74
N LEU A 21 23.13 1.89 14.50
CA LEU A 21 21.89 1.19 14.14
C LEU A 21 22.01 -0.27 14.57
N LYS A 22 21.01 -0.80 15.31
CA LYS A 22 21.08 -2.18 15.84
C LYS A 22 21.05 -3.27 14.77
N ASN A 23 20.50 -2.96 13.60
CA ASN A 23 20.47 -3.81 12.41
C ASN A 23 20.23 -2.94 11.15
N ARG A 24 20.16 -3.60 9.99
CA ARG A 24 20.09 -2.97 8.66
C ARG A 24 18.68 -2.96 8.06
N ILE A 25 17.65 -2.98 8.92
CA ILE A 25 16.22 -2.92 8.52
C ILE A 25 15.62 -1.61 9.05
N ALA A 26 15.25 -0.73 8.15
CA ALA A 26 14.58 0.52 8.47
C ALA A 26 13.05 0.44 8.27
N MET A 27 12.30 1.20 9.07
CA MET A 27 10.95 1.57 8.67
C MET A 27 11.05 2.77 7.72
N ALA A 28 10.69 2.56 6.44
CA ALA A 28 10.69 3.60 5.43
C ALA A 28 9.72 4.74 5.80
N PRO A 29 10.01 5.99 5.42
CA PRO A 29 9.10 7.11 5.60
C PRO A 29 7.78 6.86 4.86
N MET A 30 6.68 7.05 5.57
CA MET A 30 5.31 6.90 5.07
C MET A 30 4.42 7.96 5.68
N SER A 31 3.67 8.67 4.86
CA SER A 31 2.66 9.62 5.31
C SER A 31 1.51 8.88 5.97
N MET A 32 1.42 8.97 7.30
CA MET A 32 0.46 8.20 8.09
C MET A 32 -0.89 8.90 8.24
N HIS A 33 -0.95 10.22 8.00
CA HIS A 33 -2.14 11.07 8.11
C HIS A 33 -2.76 11.14 9.53
N TYR A 34 -1.98 10.80 10.55
CA TYR A 34 -2.34 10.99 11.97
C TYR A 34 -1.76 12.28 12.56
N GLU A 35 -1.05 13.07 11.77
CA GLU A 35 -0.36 14.30 12.15
C GLU A 35 -1.36 15.34 12.67
N ALA A 36 -0.88 16.28 13.50
CA ALA A 36 -1.68 17.41 13.96
C ALA A 36 -1.56 18.60 13.00
N THR A 37 -2.56 19.50 13.06
CA THR A 37 -2.57 20.72 12.24
C THR A 37 -1.61 21.81 12.70
N ASN A 38 -1.03 21.68 13.91
CA ASN A 38 -0.13 22.65 14.54
C ASN A 38 1.35 22.25 14.49
N GLY A 39 1.69 21.18 13.74
CA GLY A 39 3.06 20.66 13.59
C GLY A 39 3.52 19.71 14.70
N THR A 40 2.65 19.40 15.66
CA THR A 40 2.98 18.49 16.77
C THR A 40 2.91 17.02 16.34
N VAL A 41 3.53 16.14 17.13
CA VAL A 41 3.48 14.69 16.99
C VAL A 41 2.42 14.13 17.95
N PRO A 42 1.20 13.78 17.50
CA PRO A 42 0.20 13.16 18.36
C PRO A 42 0.67 11.81 18.89
N LYS A 43 0.14 11.42 20.07
CA LYS A 43 0.45 10.13 20.71
C LYS A 43 0.23 8.96 19.75
N GLN A 44 -0.90 8.93 19.05
CA GLN A 44 -1.26 7.87 18.10
C GLN A 44 -0.24 7.72 16.97
N LEU A 45 0.24 8.85 16.40
CA LEU A 45 1.30 8.82 15.39
C LEU A 45 2.61 8.27 15.98
N ALA A 46 3.01 8.76 17.18
CA ALA A 46 4.21 8.27 17.86
C ALA A 46 4.13 6.76 18.16
N ASP A 47 2.97 6.29 18.62
CA ASP A 47 2.71 4.88 18.95
C ASP A 47 2.96 3.96 17.75
N ILE A 48 2.58 4.38 16.54
CA ILE A 48 2.86 3.63 15.31
C ILE A 48 4.36 3.35 15.16
N PHE A 49 5.20 4.37 15.32
CA PHE A 49 6.66 4.22 15.14
C PHE A 49 7.31 3.49 16.32
N VAL A 50 6.88 3.78 17.54
CA VAL A 50 7.37 3.10 18.76
C VAL A 50 7.09 1.60 18.67
N ARG A 51 5.91 1.20 18.24
CA ARG A 51 5.55 -0.22 18.09
C ARG A 51 6.46 -0.96 17.08
N ARG A 52 6.90 -0.30 16.00
CA ARG A 52 7.85 -0.88 15.04
C ARG A 52 9.28 -0.92 15.59
N ALA A 53 9.63 0.03 16.43
CA ALA A 53 10.89 0.01 17.17
C ALA A 53 10.97 -1.19 18.13
N GLU A 54 9.90 -1.44 18.92
CA GLU A 54 9.74 -2.63 19.79
C GLU A 54 9.77 -3.93 18.98
N GLY A 55 9.21 -3.90 17.77
CA GLY A 55 9.21 -5.03 16.82
C GLY A 55 10.55 -5.30 16.14
N GLY A 56 11.56 -4.49 16.44
CA GLY A 56 12.94 -4.78 16.05
C GLY A 56 13.48 -3.99 14.86
N ALA A 57 12.79 -2.97 14.35
CA ALA A 57 13.36 -2.09 13.31
C ALA A 57 14.64 -1.43 13.81
N GLY A 58 15.68 -1.39 12.97
CA GLY A 58 16.98 -0.78 13.29
C GLY A 58 16.86 0.73 13.50
N TYR A 59 16.10 1.39 12.64
CA TYR A 59 15.66 2.76 12.81
C TYR A 59 14.28 2.98 12.18
N VAL A 60 13.62 4.03 12.61
CA VAL A 60 12.31 4.43 12.09
C VAL A 60 12.37 5.86 11.56
N VAL A 61 11.76 6.08 10.39
CA VAL A 61 11.75 7.39 9.73
C VAL A 61 10.34 7.95 9.78
N ILE A 62 10.14 9.03 10.56
CA ILE A 62 8.89 9.77 10.50
C ILE A 62 8.88 10.67 9.27
N ASP A 63 7.82 10.54 8.46
CA ASP A 63 7.65 11.29 7.22
C ASP A 63 6.93 12.60 7.42
N ALA A 64 7.24 13.49 6.47
CA ALA A 64 6.72 14.82 6.24
C ALA A 64 6.93 15.75 7.42
N VAL A 65 8.19 15.90 7.88
CA VAL A 65 8.56 16.93 8.87
C VAL A 65 8.93 18.22 8.14
N THR A 66 7.98 19.17 8.07
CA THR A 66 8.21 20.41 7.31
C THR A 66 9.16 21.38 8.01
N VAL A 67 9.96 22.08 7.20
CA VAL A 67 10.84 23.18 7.65
C VAL A 67 10.14 24.55 7.70
N ASP A 68 8.94 24.65 7.15
CA ASP A 68 8.14 25.87 7.11
C ASP A 68 6.65 25.56 7.22
N HIS A 69 6.06 25.91 8.34
CA HIS A 69 4.64 25.69 8.66
C HIS A 69 3.67 26.42 7.73
N LYS A 70 4.15 27.41 7.00
CA LYS A 70 3.37 28.11 5.98
C LYS A 70 3.06 27.18 4.79
N TYR A 71 3.97 26.25 4.51
CA TYR A 71 3.86 25.31 3.40
C TYR A 71 3.72 23.89 3.94
N TRP A 72 2.52 23.34 3.97
CA TRP A 72 2.30 21.95 4.36
C TRP A 72 1.97 21.06 3.17
N TYR A 73 2.26 19.79 3.34
CA TYR A 73 2.12 18.78 2.28
C TYR A 73 0.70 18.21 2.19
N ILE A 74 0.20 17.67 3.28
CA ILE A 74 -1.09 16.96 3.37
C ILE A 74 -1.85 17.48 4.59
N GLY A 75 -2.89 18.28 4.44
CA GLY A 75 -3.80 18.78 5.50
C GLY A 75 -3.28 18.91 6.94
N LYS A 76 -2.44 17.97 7.36
CA LYS A 76 -1.77 17.84 8.66
C LYS A 76 -0.32 17.45 8.42
N THR A 77 0.64 18.10 9.03
CA THR A 77 2.08 17.84 8.82
C THR A 77 2.83 18.10 10.12
N THR A 78 3.70 17.19 10.53
CA THR A 78 4.65 17.46 11.61
C THR A 78 5.66 18.53 11.18
N ALA A 79 6.25 19.25 12.13
CA ALA A 79 7.16 20.33 11.80
C ALA A 79 8.34 20.42 12.77
N LEU A 80 9.48 20.90 12.27
CA LEU A 80 10.64 21.34 13.04
C LEU A 80 11.03 22.79 12.67
N ASP A 81 10.04 23.62 12.38
CA ASP A 81 10.22 25.01 11.94
C ASP A 81 10.45 26.01 13.08
N LYS A 82 10.23 25.61 14.35
CA LYS A 82 10.39 26.46 15.54
C LYS A 82 10.87 25.68 16.76
N ASP A 83 11.61 26.36 17.67
CA ASP A 83 12.24 25.73 18.82
C ASP A 83 11.22 25.15 19.83
N SER A 84 10.01 25.73 19.91
CA SER A 84 8.94 25.24 20.78
C SER A 84 8.47 23.80 20.45
N LEU A 85 8.85 23.23 19.30
CA LEU A 85 8.53 21.86 18.90
C LEU A 85 9.62 20.85 19.33
N VAL A 86 10.81 21.32 19.76
CA VAL A 86 11.91 20.44 20.20
C VAL A 86 11.52 19.51 21.35
N PRO A 87 10.86 19.97 22.44
CA PRO A 87 10.55 19.11 23.57
C PRO A 87 9.69 17.90 23.22
N GLN A 88 8.72 18.05 22.32
CA GLN A 88 7.86 16.92 21.92
C GLN A 88 8.61 15.91 21.02
N PHE A 89 9.49 16.40 20.12
CA PHE A 89 10.35 15.51 19.36
C PHE A 89 11.34 14.78 20.27
N ALA A 90 11.85 15.44 21.34
CA ALA A 90 12.70 14.81 22.33
C ALA A 90 11.97 13.68 23.09
N ALA A 91 10.73 13.93 23.51
CA ALA A 91 9.90 12.89 24.12
C ALA A 91 9.65 11.71 23.18
N PHE A 92 9.42 11.98 21.90
CA PHE A 92 9.22 10.95 20.88
C PHE A 92 10.52 10.18 20.60
N ALA A 93 11.65 10.87 20.40
CA ALA A 93 12.96 10.25 20.20
C ALA A 93 13.34 9.35 21.37
N LYS A 94 13.08 9.80 22.61
CA LYS A 94 13.30 9.01 23.81
C LYS A 94 12.47 7.72 23.82
N ARG A 95 11.17 7.79 23.50
CA ARG A 95 10.31 6.59 23.43
C ARG A 95 10.81 5.58 22.40
N VAL A 96 11.26 6.04 21.23
CA VAL A 96 11.82 5.17 20.18
C VAL A 96 13.15 4.56 20.66
N SER A 97 13.99 5.36 21.33
CA SER A 97 15.26 4.89 21.91
C SER A 97 15.05 3.88 23.02
N ASP A 98 14.10 4.11 23.94
CA ASP A 98 13.73 3.17 25.01
C ASP A 98 13.22 1.84 24.43
N ALA A 99 12.60 1.86 23.25
CA ALA A 99 12.22 0.69 22.47
C ALA A 99 13.39 0.05 21.70
N GLY A 100 14.61 0.52 21.90
CA GLY A 100 15.84 -0.01 21.31
C GLY A 100 16.00 0.26 19.81
N SER A 101 15.47 1.38 19.30
CA SER A 101 15.62 1.81 17.91
C SER A 101 16.04 3.27 17.82
N THR A 102 16.18 3.80 16.63
CA THR A 102 16.63 5.17 16.36
C THR A 102 15.55 5.94 15.60
N LEU A 103 15.19 7.14 16.06
CA LEU A 103 14.30 8.03 15.33
C LEU A 103 15.10 8.91 14.37
N ILE A 104 14.71 8.94 13.11
CA ILE A 104 15.25 9.84 12.07
C ILE A 104 14.08 10.60 11.43
N PRO A 105 13.91 11.91 11.68
CA PRO A 105 12.90 12.70 10.99
C PRO A 105 13.29 12.95 9.54
N GLN A 106 12.35 12.71 8.61
CA GLN A 106 12.51 13.09 7.20
C GLN A 106 12.07 14.53 6.99
N ILE A 107 13.05 15.40 6.82
CA ILE A 107 12.86 16.84 6.68
C ILE A 107 12.48 17.17 5.24
N ILE A 108 11.43 17.97 5.08
CA ILE A 108 10.89 18.36 3.77
C ILE A 108 10.56 19.86 3.69
N HIS A 109 10.57 20.40 2.50
CA HIS A 109 9.74 21.52 2.06
C HIS A 109 8.85 21.02 0.93
N PRO A 110 7.49 21.10 1.05
CA PRO A 110 6.59 20.47 0.07
C PRO A 110 6.72 21.03 -1.35
N GLY A 111 7.22 22.26 -1.47
CA GLY A 111 7.41 22.87 -2.78
C GLY A 111 6.10 23.00 -3.57
N PRO A 112 6.09 22.55 -4.85
CA PRO A 112 4.91 22.61 -5.71
C PRO A 112 3.74 21.78 -5.18
N GLU A 113 4.00 20.77 -4.34
CA GLU A 113 2.99 19.88 -3.78
C GLU A 113 2.29 20.42 -2.53
N SER A 114 2.69 21.63 -2.08
CA SER A 114 2.04 22.25 -0.93
C SER A 114 0.55 22.48 -1.19
N ILE A 115 -0.27 22.10 -0.23
CA ILE A 115 -1.72 22.40 -0.25
C ILE A 115 -2.06 23.78 0.33
N CYS A 116 -1.06 24.63 0.54
CA CYS A 116 -1.23 25.99 1.06
C CYS A 116 -2.17 26.86 0.21
N ALA A 117 -2.40 26.48 -1.04
CA ALA A 117 -3.40 27.12 -1.93
C ALA A 117 -4.83 27.11 -1.33
N LEU A 118 -5.16 26.11 -0.51
CA LEU A 118 -6.43 26.05 0.23
C LEU A 118 -6.59 27.19 1.24
N LYS A 119 -5.48 27.88 1.58
CA LYS A 119 -5.47 29.07 2.44
C LYS A 119 -5.07 30.36 1.70
N GLY A 120 -5.19 30.37 0.38
CA GLY A 120 -4.87 31.52 -0.45
C GLY A 120 -3.37 31.82 -0.60
N ILE A 121 -2.50 30.84 -0.27
CA ILE A 121 -1.04 30.97 -0.41
C ILE A 121 -0.61 30.23 -1.66
N THR A 122 0.17 30.89 -2.54
CA THR A 122 0.68 30.25 -3.75
C THR A 122 1.82 29.29 -3.41
N PRO A 123 1.78 28.01 -3.83
CA PRO A 123 2.88 27.07 -3.67
C PRO A 123 4.17 27.57 -4.37
N LEU A 124 5.31 27.15 -3.85
CA LEU A 124 6.63 27.46 -4.42
C LEU A 124 7.15 26.28 -5.23
N GLY A 125 7.70 26.53 -6.39
CA GLY A 125 8.36 25.51 -7.21
C GLY A 125 9.64 26.02 -7.86
N PRO A 126 10.47 25.17 -8.47
CA PRO A 126 11.56 25.65 -9.32
C PRO A 126 11.01 26.45 -10.51
N SER A 127 9.87 26.05 -11.01
CA SER A 127 9.15 26.62 -12.14
C SER A 127 7.64 26.56 -11.89
N VAL A 128 6.84 26.99 -12.85
CA VAL A 128 5.39 26.79 -12.83
C VAL A 128 5.11 25.29 -12.96
N ASN A 129 4.46 24.71 -11.96
CA ASN A 129 4.04 23.31 -11.92
C ASN A 129 2.61 23.23 -11.35
N THR A 130 1.79 22.34 -11.87
CA THR A 130 0.45 22.09 -11.36
C THR A 130 0.45 20.80 -10.55
N ASN A 131 -0.04 20.84 -9.31
CA ASN A 131 -0.14 19.65 -8.46
C ASN A 131 -1.46 18.88 -8.68
N ALA A 132 -1.62 17.74 -8.01
CA ALA A 132 -2.80 16.89 -8.15
C ALA A 132 -4.13 17.58 -7.79
N ASN A 133 -4.08 18.60 -6.95
CA ASN A 133 -5.26 19.38 -6.52
C ASN A 133 -5.56 20.57 -7.46
N GLY A 134 -4.82 20.69 -8.58
CA GLY A 134 -4.95 21.79 -9.53
C GLY A 134 -4.30 23.11 -9.09
N ALA A 135 -3.62 23.15 -7.95
CA ALA A 135 -2.90 24.34 -7.54
C ALA A 135 -1.64 24.54 -8.37
N VAL A 136 -1.40 25.78 -8.79
CA VAL A 136 -0.28 26.16 -9.65
C VAL A 136 0.79 26.84 -8.80
N SER A 137 2.01 26.30 -8.81
CA SER A 137 3.15 26.92 -8.14
C SER A 137 3.72 28.09 -8.93
N ARG A 138 4.30 29.05 -8.22
CA ARG A 138 5.16 30.07 -8.84
C ARG A 138 6.63 29.71 -8.70
N PRO A 139 7.49 30.20 -9.62
CA PRO A 139 8.93 30.10 -9.44
C PRO A 139 9.35 30.79 -8.13
N ILE A 140 10.15 30.08 -7.33
CA ILE A 140 10.77 30.63 -6.12
C ILE A 140 11.92 31.56 -6.51
N THR A 141 12.08 32.69 -5.81
CA THR A 141 13.20 33.63 -6.04
C THR A 141 14.48 33.12 -5.38
N ILE A 142 15.63 33.66 -5.77
CA ILE A 142 16.94 33.31 -5.20
C ILE A 142 16.97 33.61 -3.69
N ASP A 143 16.46 34.76 -3.25
CA ASP A 143 16.38 35.10 -1.83
C ASP A 143 15.52 34.12 -1.03
N GLU A 144 14.41 33.65 -1.62
CA GLU A 144 13.57 32.63 -1.00
C GLU A 144 14.28 31.27 -0.96
N ILE A 145 15.08 30.91 -1.99
CA ILE A 145 15.93 29.72 -2.00
C ILE A 145 16.89 29.78 -0.79
N HIS A 146 17.63 30.86 -0.63
CA HIS A 146 18.56 31.04 0.49
C HIS A 146 17.83 30.97 1.86
N LYS A 147 16.60 31.49 1.94
CA LYS A 147 15.79 31.36 3.15
C LYS A 147 15.43 29.91 3.43
N VAL A 148 14.98 29.15 2.43
CA VAL A 148 14.64 27.72 2.56
C VAL A 148 15.86 26.91 2.97
N VAL A 149 17.04 27.16 2.38
CA VAL A 149 18.30 26.52 2.77
C VAL A 149 18.57 26.70 4.27
N LYS A 150 18.46 27.95 4.78
CA LYS A 150 18.62 28.22 6.22
C LYS A 150 17.58 27.51 7.08
N GLN A 151 16.32 27.39 6.62
CA GLN A 151 15.27 26.68 7.34
C GLN A 151 15.61 25.19 7.49
N TYR A 152 16.20 24.54 6.47
CA TYR A 152 16.70 23.17 6.57
C TYR A 152 17.80 23.03 7.63
N GLY A 153 18.79 23.94 7.64
CA GLY A 153 19.84 23.94 8.66
C GLY A 153 19.28 24.08 10.09
N GLN A 154 18.30 24.97 10.29
CA GLN A 154 17.66 25.15 11.60
C GLN A 154 16.82 23.93 12.00
N ALA A 155 16.14 23.28 11.07
CA ALA A 155 15.39 22.05 11.36
C ALA A 155 16.35 20.89 11.73
N ALA A 156 17.51 20.81 11.06
CA ALA A 156 18.55 19.84 11.39
C ALA A 156 19.08 20.04 12.82
N ARG A 157 19.39 21.30 13.23
CA ARG A 157 19.80 21.64 14.59
C ARG A 157 18.75 21.18 15.60
N ARG A 158 17.48 21.51 15.35
CA ARG A 158 16.37 21.11 16.27
C ARG A 158 16.22 19.60 16.39
N ALA A 159 16.43 18.86 15.31
CA ALA A 159 16.42 17.40 15.35
C ALA A 159 17.55 16.84 16.22
N GLU A 160 18.75 17.42 16.12
CA GLU A 160 19.89 17.04 16.96
C GLU A 160 19.64 17.40 18.43
N GLU A 161 19.15 18.60 18.74
CA GLU A 161 18.79 19.05 20.10
C GLU A 161 17.68 18.18 20.70
N ALA A 162 16.76 17.65 19.88
CA ALA A 162 15.73 16.73 20.32
C ALA A 162 16.27 15.30 20.58
N GLY A 163 17.56 15.04 20.38
CA GLY A 163 18.14 13.72 20.59
C GLY A 163 17.75 12.69 19.53
N CYS A 164 17.34 13.13 18.34
CA CYS A 164 17.18 12.23 17.19
C CYS A 164 18.53 11.62 16.81
N GLY A 165 18.53 10.44 16.17
CA GLY A 165 19.78 9.76 15.79
C GLY A 165 20.35 10.18 14.45
N GLY A 166 19.72 11.15 13.78
CA GLY A 166 20.10 11.69 12.48
C GLY A 166 18.94 12.42 11.84
N ILE A 167 19.12 12.93 10.64
CA ILE A 167 18.06 13.48 9.78
C ILE A 167 18.04 12.77 8.44
N ALA A 168 16.87 12.73 7.79
CA ALA A 168 16.72 12.31 6.41
C ALA A 168 16.28 13.52 5.57
N LEU A 169 16.91 13.73 4.42
CA LEU A 169 16.56 14.77 3.45
C LEU A 169 15.81 14.12 2.27
N HIS A 170 14.61 14.60 1.99
CA HIS A 170 13.80 14.03 0.91
C HIS A 170 14.04 14.74 -0.42
N CYS A 171 14.83 14.12 -1.30
CA CYS A 171 15.20 14.65 -2.60
C CYS A 171 14.77 13.74 -3.77
N ALA A 172 13.93 12.73 -3.50
CA ALA A 172 13.42 11.79 -4.49
C ALA A 172 12.11 12.24 -5.15
N HIS A 173 11.73 11.54 -6.23
CA HIS A 173 10.40 11.51 -6.84
C HIS A 173 9.92 12.81 -7.50
N ALA A 174 10.80 13.81 -7.67
CA ALA A 174 10.54 15.06 -8.38
C ALA A 174 9.34 15.89 -7.86
N TYR A 175 8.94 15.75 -6.57
CA TYR A 175 7.74 16.41 -6.06
C TYR A 175 7.96 17.34 -4.86
N MET A 176 8.79 16.99 -3.88
CA MET A 176 9.24 17.93 -2.84
C MET A 176 10.19 18.96 -3.43
N LEU A 177 10.33 20.12 -2.82
CA LEU A 177 11.09 21.22 -3.41
C LEU A 177 12.49 20.81 -3.87
N PRO A 178 13.34 20.13 -3.05
CA PRO A 178 14.67 19.74 -3.51
C PRO A 178 14.65 18.74 -4.68
N GLY A 179 13.75 17.76 -4.63
CA GLY A 179 13.55 16.79 -5.71
C GLY A 179 12.99 17.42 -6.99
N ALA A 180 12.09 18.41 -6.85
CA ALA A 180 11.57 19.15 -7.99
C ALA A 180 12.65 20.02 -8.66
N PHE A 181 13.60 20.57 -7.88
CA PHE A 181 14.76 21.28 -8.45
C PHE A 181 15.68 20.33 -9.21
N LEU A 182 15.92 19.14 -8.68
CA LEU A 182 16.79 18.15 -9.32
C LEU A 182 16.21 17.62 -10.65
N SER A 183 14.88 17.46 -10.71
CA SER A 183 14.22 16.86 -11.88
C SER A 183 14.06 17.82 -13.05
N PRO A 184 14.54 17.47 -14.27
CA PRO A 184 14.29 18.27 -15.45
C PRO A 184 12.82 18.25 -15.88
N LEU A 185 12.01 17.34 -15.38
CA LEU A 185 10.56 17.32 -15.60
C LEU A 185 9.89 18.53 -14.93
N ARG A 186 10.39 18.98 -13.78
CA ARG A 186 9.82 20.06 -12.96
C ARG A 186 10.60 21.36 -13.06
N ASN A 187 11.92 21.32 -13.25
CA ASN A 187 12.80 22.47 -13.26
C ASN A 187 13.07 22.95 -14.68
N LYS A 188 12.50 24.11 -15.03
CA LYS A 188 12.68 24.80 -16.32
C LYS A 188 13.41 26.13 -16.16
N ARG A 189 14.18 26.32 -15.07
CA ARG A 189 14.95 27.52 -14.79
C ARG A 189 16.11 27.66 -15.77
N MET A 190 16.51 28.95 -16.01
CA MET A 190 17.63 29.31 -16.89
C MET A 190 18.75 30.01 -16.11
N ASP A 191 18.67 30.05 -14.78
CA ASP A 191 19.68 30.60 -13.87
C ASP A 191 20.60 29.50 -13.31
N GLU A 192 21.41 29.84 -12.30
CA GLU A 192 22.34 28.91 -11.65
C GLU A 192 21.71 27.73 -10.92
N TYR A 193 20.38 27.67 -10.82
CA TYR A 193 19.63 26.57 -10.24
C TYR A 193 18.90 25.71 -11.29
N GLY A 194 19.17 25.93 -12.60
CA GLY A 194 18.49 25.20 -13.67
C GLY A 194 19.39 24.84 -14.84
N GLY A 195 18.83 24.16 -15.85
CA GLY A 195 19.57 23.71 -17.02
C GLY A 195 20.38 22.44 -16.76
N CYS A 196 21.72 22.53 -16.65
CA CYS A 196 22.58 21.35 -16.47
C CYS A 196 22.40 20.69 -15.12
N ILE A 197 22.84 19.44 -15.03
CA ILE A 197 22.65 18.60 -13.82
C ILE A 197 23.29 19.20 -12.57
N ASP A 198 24.45 19.83 -12.68
CA ASP A 198 25.13 20.48 -11.56
C ASP A 198 24.31 21.65 -11.00
N ASN A 199 23.72 22.47 -11.87
CA ASN A 199 22.86 23.57 -11.46
C ASN A 199 21.56 23.05 -10.80
N ARG A 200 20.95 21.97 -11.35
CA ARG A 200 19.76 21.37 -10.77
C ARG A 200 20.02 20.74 -9.40
N ALA A 201 21.22 20.23 -9.17
CA ALA A 201 21.65 19.66 -7.89
C ALA A 201 22.06 20.71 -6.84
N ARG A 202 22.33 21.97 -7.25
CA ARG A 202 22.85 23.05 -6.40
C ARG A 202 22.04 23.21 -5.10
N LEU A 203 20.72 23.30 -5.19
CA LEU A 203 19.88 23.46 -4.00
C LEU A 203 20.09 22.33 -2.98
N ILE A 204 20.21 21.08 -3.44
CA ILE A 204 20.44 19.93 -2.56
C ILE A 204 21.82 20.04 -1.89
N LEU A 205 22.85 20.40 -2.63
CA LEU A 205 24.21 20.56 -2.09
C LEU A 205 24.25 21.69 -1.04
N GLU A 206 23.64 22.84 -1.32
CA GLU A 206 23.55 23.96 -0.38
C GLU A 206 22.77 23.59 0.90
N ILE A 207 21.69 22.78 0.78
CA ILE A 207 20.94 22.27 1.94
C ILE A 207 21.83 21.34 2.78
N ILE A 208 22.57 20.42 2.16
CA ILE A 208 23.46 19.50 2.88
C ILE A 208 24.54 20.31 3.63
N GLU A 209 25.21 21.25 2.94
CA GLU A 209 26.23 22.10 3.55
C GLU A 209 25.67 22.94 4.70
N GLU A 210 24.50 23.54 4.54
CA GLU A 210 23.88 24.34 5.61
C GLU A 210 23.45 23.47 6.80
N CYS A 211 22.91 22.26 6.57
CA CYS A 211 22.69 21.32 7.64
C CYS A 211 23.99 21.01 8.38
N ARG A 212 25.09 20.71 7.68
CA ARG A 212 26.41 20.45 8.29
C ARG A 212 26.96 21.62 9.12
N ARG A 213 26.68 22.86 8.73
CA ARG A 213 27.06 24.05 9.52
C ARG A 213 26.31 24.17 10.83
N ASN A 214 25.12 23.57 10.94
CA ASN A 214 24.21 23.72 12.09
C ASN A 214 24.17 22.51 13.01
N ILE A 215 24.80 21.39 12.66
CA ILE A 215 24.83 20.14 13.43
C ILE A 215 26.26 19.68 13.71
N SER A 216 26.44 18.77 14.66
CA SER A 216 27.75 18.13 14.92
C SER A 216 28.21 17.35 13.70
N ARG A 217 29.55 17.29 13.53
CA ARG A 217 30.17 16.63 12.36
C ARG A 217 29.76 15.17 12.21
N ASP A 218 29.54 14.49 13.32
CA ASP A 218 29.22 13.07 13.42
C ASP A 218 27.71 12.78 13.51
N PHE A 219 26.85 13.83 13.48
CA PHE A 219 25.39 13.66 13.45
C PHE A 219 24.95 13.24 12.04
N PRO A 220 24.30 12.07 11.86
CA PRO A 220 24.04 11.51 10.54
C PRO A 220 23.09 12.33 9.65
N ILE A 221 23.46 12.45 8.36
CA ILE A 221 22.57 12.90 7.29
C ILE A 221 22.31 11.74 6.33
N VAL A 222 21.06 11.33 6.22
CA VAL A 222 20.57 10.37 5.23
C VAL A 222 19.99 11.14 4.05
N LEU A 223 20.37 10.83 2.83
CA LEU A 223 19.79 11.44 1.64
C LEU A 223 18.95 10.43 0.86
N ARG A 224 17.64 10.71 0.73
CA ARG A 224 16.73 9.90 -0.08
C ARG A 224 16.66 10.44 -1.50
N VAL A 225 17.00 9.60 -2.48
CA VAL A 225 17.03 9.93 -3.90
C VAL A 225 16.28 8.92 -4.75
N SER A 226 15.83 9.31 -5.95
CA SER A 226 15.43 8.36 -6.99
C SER A 226 16.65 7.90 -7.75
N GLY A 227 16.99 6.60 -7.70
CA GLY A 227 18.08 6.04 -8.52
C GLY A 227 17.83 6.19 -10.02
N SER A 228 16.55 6.24 -10.42
CA SER A 228 16.06 6.64 -11.74
C SER A 228 14.63 7.14 -11.61
N GLU A 229 14.27 8.17 -12.33
CA GLU A 229 12.90 8.69 -12.39
C GLU A 229 11.98 7.82 -13.24
N ARG A 230 12.55 7.02 -14.16
CA ARG A 230 11.82 6.07 -15.03
C ARG A 230 10.74 6.70 -15.90
N GLU A 231 10.90 7.99 -16.18
CA GLU A 231 10.03 8.73 -17.09
C GLU A 231 10.87 9.41 -18.18
N PRO A 232 10.37 9.47 -19.43
CA PRO A 232 11.06 10.15 -20.50
C PRO A 232 11.38 11.62 -20.14
N GLY A 233 12.64 12.00 -20.26
CA GLY A 233 13.11 13.34 -19.90
C GLY A 233 13.32 13.58 -18.40
N GLY A 234 13.15 12.55 -17.56
CA GLY A 234 13.53 12.58 -16.16
C GLY A 234 14.99 12.18 -15.93
N ASN A 235 15.46 12.28 -14.68
CA ASN A 235 16.81 11.86 -14.31
C ASN A 235 16.99 10.35 -14.48
N SER A 236 18.10 9.98 -15.12
CA SER A 236 18.53 8.60 -15.33
C SER A 236 19.41 8.07 -14.19
N LEU A 237 19.74 6.78 -14.24
CA LEU A 237 20.75 6.20 -13.34
C LEU A 237 22.12 6.83 -13.56
N ASP A 238 22.52 7.11 -14.81
CA ASP A 238 23.84 7.70 -15.12
C ASP A 238 24.01 9.07 -14.46
N GLU A 239 22.96 9.91 -14.47
CA GLU A 239 22.98 11.19 -13.75
C GLU A 239 23.11 10.99 -12.24
N MET A 240 22.48 9.96 -11.69
CA MET A 240 22.59 9.65 -10.25
C MET A 240 23.97 9.10 -9.90
N LEU A 241 24.58 8.27 -10.74
CA LEU A 241 25.98 7.81 -10.58
C LEU A 241 26.97 8.98 -10.58
N TYR A 242 26.71 10.03 -11.37
CA TYR A 242 27.50 11.26 -11.38
C TYR A 242 27.31 12.09 -10.11
N LEU A 243 26.08 12.14 -9.55
CA LEU A 243 25.77 12.97 -8.39
C LEU A 243 26.09 12.31 -7.05
N ALA A 244 25.96 11.00 -6.92
CA ALA A 244 26.11 10.31 -5.65
C ALA A 244 27.45 10.57 -4.94
N PRO A 245 28.62 10.56 -5.63
CA PRO A 245 29.89 10.94 -5.02
C PRO A 245 29.95 12.41 -4.57
N LYS A 246 29.22 13.31 -5.25
CA LYS A 246 29.15 14.73 -4.87
C LYS A 246 28.33 14.92 -3.59
N PHE A 247 27.25 14.17 -3.42
CA PHE A 247 26.46 14.18 -2.19
C PHE A 247 27.28 13.63 -1.00
N GLU A 248 28.04 12.53 -1.19
CA GLU A 248 28.99 12.02 -0.20
C GLU A 248 30.01 13.08 0.19
N ALA A 249 30.64 13.73 -0.80
CA ALA A 249 31.64 14.78 -0.58
C ALA A 249 31.07 16.02 0.14
N ALA A 250 29.78 16.34 -0.09
CA ALA A 250 29.08 17.44 0.61
C ALA A 250 28.74 17.07 2.07
N GLY A 251 28.86 15.80 2.46
CA GLY A 251 28.69 15.36 3.84
C GLY A 251 27.46 14.49 4.10
N VAL A 252 26.92 13.82 3.12
CA VAL A 252 25.92 12.75 3.31
C VAL A 252 26.61 11.52 3.90
N ASP A 253 25.99 10.90 4.92
CA ASP A 253 26.54 9.70 5.58
C ASP A 253 25.88 8.41 5.08
N MET A 254 24.70 8.47 4.44
CA MET A 254 24.01 7.32 3.90
C MET A 254 23.06 7.73 2.77
N LEU A 255 23.00 6.94 1.70
CA LEU A 255 22.00 7.08 0.65
C LEU A 255 20.84 6.08 0.84
N GLU A 256 19.60 6.55 0.74
CA GLU A 256 18.41 5.72 0.60
C GLU A 256 17.88 5.81 -0.82
N VAL A 257 18.02 4.73 -1.60
CA VAL A 257 17.67 4.71 -3.02
C VAL A 257 16.25 4.21 -3.22
N SER A 258 15.42 5.09 -3.78
CA SER A 258 14.06 4.86 -4.26
C SER A 258 14.03 4.96 -5.80
N GLY A 259 12.87 5.15 -6.40
CA GLY A 259 12.72 5.34 -7.86
C GLY A 259 11.36 5.89 -8.26
N GLY A 260 11.27 6.33 -9.51
CA GLY A 260 10.04 6.88 -10.08
C GLY A 260 9.83 8.36 -9.76
N VAL A 261 8.76 8.91 -10.33
CA VAL A 261 8.30 10.29 -10.13
C VAL A 261 6.84 10.33 -9.72
N GLN A 262 6.45 11.40 -9.07
CA GLN A 262 5.07 11.69 -8.70
C GLN A 262 4.23 11.95 -9.97
N TYR A 263 2.99 11.50 -9.97
CA TYR A 263 1.96 11.59 -11.00
C TYR A 263 2.18 10.68 -12.21
N GLU A 264 3.20 10.92 -13.02
CA GLU A 264 3.45 10.17 -14.25
C GLU A 264 3.80 8.72 -13.95
N GLY A 265 4.56 8.48 -12.90
CA GLY A 265 5.12 7.17 -12.54
C GLY A 265 4.83 6.74 -11.12
N LEU A 266 3.67 7.09 -10.52
CA LEU A 266 3.34 6.82 -9.13
C LEU A 266 3.50 5.33 -8.75
N GLN A 267 3.19 4.41 -9.66
CA GLN A 267 3.41 2.96 -9.48
C GLN A 267 4.90 2.60 -9.33
N ASN A 268 5.82 3.46 -9.74
CA ASN A 268 7.25 3.26 -9.55
C ASN A 268 7.74 3.73 -8.16
N ILE A 269 6.96 4.61 -7.50
CA ILE A 269 7.19 5.04 -6.11
C ILE A 269 6.49 4.08 -5.13
N LEU A 270 5.23 3.75 -5.42
CA LEU A 270 4.35 2.92 -4.61
C LEU A 270 4.03 1.62 -5.37
N PRO A 271 4.96 0.66 -5.39
CA PRO A 271 4.80 -0.54 -6.21
C PRO A 271 3.53 -1.32 -5.88
N SER A 272 2.81 -1.70 -6.95
CA SER A 272 1.62 -2.54 -6.94
C SER A 272 1.95 -4.01 -6.65
N HIS A 273 0.91 -4.81 -6.39
CA HIS A 273 1.02 -6.27 -6.28
C HIS A 273 1.58 -6.92 -7.56
N SER A 274 1.27 -6.40 -8.74
CA SER A 274 1.69 -6.95 -10.04
C SER A 274 3.14 -6.61 -10.44
N GLN A 275 3.81 -5.67 -9.74
CA GLN A 275 5.19 -5.30 -10.05
C GLN A 275 6.20 -6.24 -9.40
N LYS A 276 7.43 -6.25 -9.95
CA LYS A 276 8.54 -7.07 -9.44
C LYS A 276 8.93 -6.67 -8.01
N ILE A 277 9.37 -7.64 -7.21
CA ILE A 277 10.02 -7.38 -5.93
C ILE A 277 11.38 -6.71 -6.16
N GLY A 278 11.80 -5.84 -5.23
CA GLY A 278 13.12 -5.20 -5.28
C GLY A 278 13.34 -4.29 -6.48
N MET A 279 12.31 -3.52 -6.88
CA MET A 279 12.32 -2.70 -8.09
C MET A 279 13.52 -1.75 -8.24
N ASN A 280 14.07 -1.28 -7.11
CA ASN A 280 15.15 -0.28 -7.09
C ASN A 280 16.52 -0.91 -6.74
N VAL A 281 16.60 -2.25 -6.63
CA VAL A 281 17.82 -2.95 -6.22
C VAL A 281 18.94 -2.74 -7.22
N TYR A 282 18.63 -2.75 -8.52
CA TYR A 282 19.65 -2.55 -9.56
C TYR A 282 20.28 -1.17 -9.41
N GLU A 283 19.49 -0.11 -9.37
CA GLU A 283 19.98 1.26 -9.23
C GLU A 283 20.77 1.45 -7.92
N ALA A 284 20.26 0.91 -6.80
CA ALA A 284 20.96 0.97 -5.53
C ALA A 284 22.31 0.25 -5.58
N SER A 285 22.38 -0.91 -6.22
CA SER A 285 23.62 -1.68 -6.35
C SER A 285 24.67 -0.99 -7.22
N GLU A 286 24.25 -0.29 -8.26
CA GLU A 286 25.15 0.49 -9.10
C GLU A 286 25.67 1.75 -8.37
N ILE A 287 24.77 2.47 -7.67
CA ILE A 287 25.14 3.62 -6.85
C ILE A 287 26.15 3.22 -5.77
N LYS A 288 25.96 2.07 -5.13
CA LYS A 288 26.89 1.57 -4.12
C LYS A 288 28.32 1.39 -4.63
N LYS A 289 28.52 1.14 -5.91
CA LYS A 289 29.86 0.96 -6.48
C LYS A 289 30.67 2.26 -6.60
N VAL A 290 29.99 3.41 -6.57
CA VAL A 290 30.60 4.72 -6.78
C VAL A 290 30.69 5.59 -5.52
N VAL A 291 30.19 5.09 -4.37
CA VAL A 291 30.26 5.75 -3.06
C VAL A 291 30.89 4.84 -2.02
N ASN A 292 31.43 5.42 -0.93
CA ASN A 292 31.99 4.69 0.21
C ASN A 292 31.04 4.67 1.42
N ILE A 293 29.96 5.45 1.39
CA ILE A 293 28.94 5.50 2.43
C ILE A 293 27.91 4.38 2.23
N PRO A 294 27.23 3.92 3.30
CA PRO A 294 26.18 2.92 3.19
C PRO A 294 25.06 3.31 2.21
N VAL A 295 24.57 2.32 1.46
CA VAL A 295 23.45 2.46 0.54
C VAL A 295 22.33 1.52 0.95
N PHE A 296 21.18 2.10 1.31
CA PHE A 296 19.94 1.39 1.57
C PHE A 296 19.01 1.44 0.36
N VAL A 297 18.17 0.42 0.22
CA VAL A 297 17.19 0.35 -0.87
C VAL A 297 15.77 0.21 -0.33
N VAL A 298 14.84 0.92 -0.99
CA VAL A 298 13.39 0.78 -0.77
C VAL A 298 12.70 0.46 -2.11
N GLY A 299 11.66 -0.38 -2.09
CA GLY A 299 10.86 -0.68 -3.28
C GLY A 299 10.40 -2.13 -3.36
N LYS A 300 9.23 -2.42 -2.82
CA LYS A 300 8.61 -3.76 -2.79
C LYS A 300 9.56 -4.87 -2.28
N ILE A 301 10.22 -4.62 -1.15
CA ILE A 301 10.98 -5.64 -0.41
C ILE A 301 10.07 -6.14 0.69
N ASN A 302 9.31 -7.21 0.41
CA ASN A 302 8.25 -7.73 1.29
C ASN A 302 8.64 -9.01 2.03
N ASP A 303 9.76 -9.62 1.68
CA ASP A 303 10.30 -10.82 2.34
C ASP A 303 11.68 -10.50 2.95
N VAL A 304 11.80 -10.72 4.25
CA VAL A 304 13.03 -10.44 4.98
C VAL A 304 14.18 -11.37 4.57
N ARG A 305 13.88 -12.57 4.07
CA ARG A 305 14.90 -13.51 3.54
C ARG A 305 15.51 -12.99 2.25
N TYR A 306 14.66 -12.37 1.38
CA TYR A 306 15.14 -11.67 0.20
C TYR A 306 15.96 -10.43 0.58
N ALA A 307 15.52 -9.66 1.57
CA ALA A 307 16.29 -8.54 2.10
C ALA A 307 17.67 -8.97 2.62
N ALA A 308 17.72 -10.06 3.38
CA ALA A 308 18.96 -10.63 3.88
C ALA A 308 19.90 -11.10 2.76
N ASP A 309 19.38 -11.75 1.71
CA ASP A 309 20.16 -12.17 0.53
C ASP A 309 20.79 -10.97 -0.19
N LEU A 310 20.07 -9.85 -0.32
CA LEU A 310 20.61 -8.63 -0.93
C LEU A 310 21.81 -8.06 -0.17
N VAL A 311 21.72 -8.04 1.17
CA VAL A 311 22.78 -7.53 2.04
C VAL A 311 23.97 -8.50 2.06
N GLU A 312 23.74 -9.81 2.18
CA GLU A 312 24.77 -10.84 2.20
C GLU A 312 25.59 -10.88 0.91
N ARG A 313 24.93 -10.65 -0.22
CA ARG A 313 25.58 -10.54 -1.53
C ARG A 313 26.29 -9.20 -1.75
N GLY A 314 26.23 -8.30 -0.79
CA GLY A 314 26.87 -6.98 -0.87
C GLY A 314 26.24 -6.05 -1.91
N LEU A 315 25.03 -6.31 -2.38
CA LEU A 315 24.33 -5.47 -3.36
C LEU A 315 23.90 -4.14 -2.74
N VAL A 316 23.55 -4.17 -1.45
CA VAL A 316 23.20 -2.99 -0.63
C VAL A 316 23.68 -3.21 0.80
N ASP A 317 23.73 -2.16 1.61
CA ASP A 317 24.11 -2.24 3.02
C ASP A 317 22.92 -2.46 3.96
N GLY A 318 21.70 -2.21 3.49
CA GLY A 318 20.48 -2.41 4.24
C GLY A 318 19.24 -2.13 3.41
N VAL A 319 18.08 -2.28 4.02
CA VAL A 319 16.78 -2.16 3.37
C VAL A 319 15.84 -1.27 4.17
N SER A 320 14.98 -0.53 3.44
CA SER A 320 13.88 0.22 4.03
C SER A 320 12.55 -0.44 3.68
N MET A 321 11.84 -0.89 4.70
CA MET A 321 10.54 -1.56 4.60
C MET A 321 9.44 -0.64 5.13
N GLY A 322 8.51 -0.22 4.29
CA GLY A 322 7.34 0.56 4.73
C GLY A 322 6.16 -0.36 5.02
N ARG A 323 5.40 -0.72 3.97
CA ARG A 323 4.18 -1.52 4.08
C ARG A 323 4.34 -2.89 4.75
N PRO A 324 5.47 -3.62 4.63
CA PRO A 324 5.67 -4.84 5.39
C PRO A 324 5.65 -4.62 6.91
N LEU A 325 6.22 -3.51 7.40
CA LEU A 325 6.19 -3.15 8.82
C LEU A 325 4.85 -2.58 9.27
N LEU A 326 3.97 -2.15 8.35
CA LEU A 326 2.56 -1.90 8.67
C LEU A 326 1.78 -3.20 8.81
N ALA A 327 2.03 -4.18 7.94
CA ALA A 327 1.38 -5.48 7.99
C ALA A 327 1.79 -6.28 9.24
N ASP A 328 3.07 -6.23 9.60
CA ASP A 328 3.62 -6.86 10.78
C ASP A 328 4.68 -5.99 11.46
N PRO A 329 4.35 -5.35 12.59
CA PRO A 329 5.33 -4.54 13.32
C PRO A 329 6.48 -5.37 13.90
N ASP A 330 6.27 -6.67 14.16
CA ASP A 330 7.25 -7.59 14.72
C ASP A 330 8.07 -8.34 13.65
N LEU A 331 7.94 -7.97 12.38
CA LEU A 331 8.63 -8.65 11.27
C LEU A 331 10.13 -8.85 11.53
N PRO A 332 10.93 -7.85 11.96
CA PRO A 332 12.36 -8.05 12.21
C PRO A 332 12.62 -9.01 13.37
N LYS A 333 11.87 -8.89 14.47
CA LYS A 333 11.99 -9.74 15.64
C LYS A 333 11.65 -11.20 15.32
N LYS A 334 10.52 -11.44 14.65
CA LYS A 334 10.11 -12.77 14.21
C LYS A 334 11.13 -13.40 13.25
N ALA A 335 11.69 -12.60 12.34
CA ALA A 335 12.71 -13.05 11.42
C ALA A 335 14.01 -13.45 12.15
N LEU A 336 14.48 -12.62 13.09
CA LEU A 336 15.65 -12.91 13.92
C LEU A 336 15.49 -14.22 14.71
N GLU A 337 14.25 -14.55 15.10
CA GLU A 337 13.88 -15.78 15.80
C GLU A 337 13.59 -16.95 14.83
N ASN A 338 13.78 -16.78 13.52
CA ASN A 338 13.45 -17.74 12.46
C ASN A 338 11.97 -18.17 12.40
N ARG A 339 11.07 -17.34 12.92
CA ARG A 339 9.60 -17.55 12.94
C ARG A 339 8.94 -16.94 11.71
N PHE A 340 9.31 -17.37 10.50
CA PHE A 340 8.87 -16.80 9.25
C PHE A 340 7.35 -16.97 8.99
N ASP A 341 6.79 -18.10 9.41
CA ASP A 341 5.35 -18.38 9.23
C ASP A 341 4.48 -17.52 10.14
N ASP A 342 5.04 -17.00 11.25
CA ASP A 342 4.37 -16.04 12.13
C ASP A 342 4.31 -14.62 11.56
N ILE A 343 5.07 -14.32 10.50
CA ILE A 343 5.09 -12.98 9.88
C ILE A 343 3.84 -12.77 9.04
N THR A 344 3.06 -11.74 9.37
CA THR A 344 1.93 -11.31 8.56
C THR A 344 2.41 -10.68 7.24
N PRO A 345 2.12 -11.29 6.08
CA PRO A 345 2.70 -10.86 4.82
C PRO A 345 2.01 -9.64 4.23
N CYS A 346 2.79 -8.66 3.78
CA CYS A 346 2.28 -7.55 2.96
C CYS A 346 2.01 -8.04 1.52
N GLY A 347 0.76 -7.93 1.05
CA GLY A 347 0.37 -8.28 -0.33
C GLY A 347 0.59 -7.18 -1.35
N SER A 348 1.18 -6.03 -1.00
CA SER A 348 1.32 -4.85 -1.87
C SER A 348 0.01 -4.38 -2.52
N CYS A 349 -1.11 -4.63 -1.86
CA CYS A 349 -2.46 -4.36 -2.38
C CYS A 349 -2.80 -2.87 -2.51
N GLY A 350 -2.10 -1.99 -1.76
CA GLY A 350 -2.39 -0.54 -1.74
C GLY A 350 -3.72 -0.15 -1.07
N GLY A 351 -4.56 -1.12 -0.72
CA GLY A 351 -5.80 -0.88 0.00
C GLY A 351 -5.53 -0.44 1.43
N ARG A 352 -6.16 0.62 1.90
CA ARG A 352 -6.05 1.24 3.23
C ARG A 352 -4.74 2.00 3.52
N CYS A 353 -3.58 1.59 2.99
CA CYS A 353 -2.32 2.31 3.22
C CYS A 353 -2.02 3.38 2.16
N ILE A 354 -2.62 3.29 0.97
CA ILE A 354 -2.53 4.28 -0.12
C ILE A 354 -3.89 4.90 -0.38
N THR A 355 -4.96 4.08 -0.37
CA THR A 355 -6.33 4.54 -0.54
C THR A 355 -7.01 4.54 0.83
N PRO A 356 -7.26 5.70 1.43
CA PRO A 356 -7.92 5.78 2.73
C PRO A 356 -9.36 5.29 2.64
N GLU A 357 -9.87 4.79 3.76
CA GLU A 357 -11.27 4.36 3.90
C GLU A 357 -12.24 5.52 3.77
N ASP A 358 -11.92 6.63 4.44
CA ASP A 358 -12.65 7.87 4.39
C ASP A 358 -11.79 8.95 3.70
N PRO A 359 -12.15 9.38 2.49
CA PRO A 359 -11.44 10.46 1.80
C PRO A 359 -11.48 11.81 2.53
N HIS A 360 -12.48 12.03 3.40
CA HIS A 360 -12.62 13.26 4.18
C HIS A 360 -11.75 13.25 5.45
N HIS A 361 -11.46 12.06 5.97
CA HIS A 361 -10.59 11.84 7.13
C HIS A 361 -9.54 10.77 6.78
N PRO A 362 -8.64 11.07 5.83
CA PRO A 362 -7.67 10.09 5.38
C PRO A 362 -6.70 9.76 6.52
N VAL A 363 -6.62 8.47 6.85
CA VAL A 363 -5.60 7.91 7.75
C VAL A 363 -5.06 6.63 7.12
N CYS A 364 -3.75 6.42 7.28
CA CYS A 364 -3.10 5.21 6.80
C CYS A 364 -3.47 4.04 7.71
N LYS A 365 -4.03 2.99 7.14
CA LYS A 365 -4.32 1.71 7.79
C LYS A 365 -3.65 0.58 7.00
N CYS A 366 -3.81 -0.64 7.42
CA CYS A 366 -3.38 -1.80 6.64
C CYS A 366 -4.57 -2.69 6.32
N HIS A 367 -4.58 -3.29 5.12
CA HIS A 367 -5.64 -4.17 4.67
C HIS A 367 -5.79 -5.40 5.56
N ILE A 368 -4.67 -6.00 5.98
CA ILE A 368 -4.62 -7.25 6.74
C ILE A 368 -4.32 -7.03 8.24
N ASN A 369 -3.79 -5.89 8.64
CA ASN A 369 -3.51 -5.58 10.03
C ASN A 369 -4.48 -4.50 10.54
N PRO A 370 -5.50 -4.85 11.32
CA PRO A 370 -6.49 -3.90 11.84
C PRO A 370 -5.91 -2.97 12.93
N LEU A 371 -4.72 -3.28 13.47
CA LEU A 371 -4.13 -2.56 14.60
C LEU A 371 -3.33 -1.31 14.21
N VAL A 372 -3.15 -1.02 12.91
CA VAL A 372 -2.45 0.21 12.49
C VAL A 372 -3.23 1.44 12.93
N GLY A 373 -2.61 2.28 13.77
CA GLY A 373 -3.22 3.41 14.45
C GLY A 373 -3.90 3.05 15.78
N HIS A 374 -3.88 1.78 16.17
CA HIS A 374 -4.46 1.21 17.39
C HIS A 374 -3.47 0.26 18.08
N GLU A 375 -2.18 0.56 18.01
CA GLU A 375 -1.06 -0.32 18.38
C GLU A 375 -1.14 -0.87 19.80
N TYR A 376 -1.76 -0.13 20.71
CA TYR A 376 -1.86 -0.48 22.14
C TYR A 376 -3.31 -0.54 22.66
N ASP A 377 -4.32 -0.38 21.78
CA ASP A 377 -5.72 -0.30 22.21
C ASP A 377 -6.33 -1.70 22.49
N PHE A 378 -5.73 -2.76 21.95
CA PHE A 378 -6.23 -4.12 22.02
C PHE A 378 -5.17 -5.08 22.60
N PRO A 379 -4.98 -5.12 23.94
CA PRO A 379 -4.07 -6.08 24.58
C PRO A 379 -4.60 -7.51 24.44
N PHE A 380 -3.80 -8.40 23.85
CA PHE A 380 -4.16 -9.79 23.62
C PHE A 380 -3.96 -10.63 24.90
N ASN A 381 -4.94 -10.59 25.80
CA ASN A 381 -4.99 -11.45 26.98
C ASN A 381 -6.04 -12.55 26.79
N PRO A 382 -5.80 -13.77 27.29
CA PRO A 382 -6.83 -14.79 27.31
C PRO A 382 -8.10 -14.32 28.03
N THR A 383 -9.28 -14.75 27.56
CA THR A 383 -10.55 -14.44 28.22
C THR A 383 -10.72 -15.31 29.47
N ASP A 384 -11.32 -14.74 30.52
CA ASP A 384 -11.70 -15.48 31.73
C ASP A 384 -12.99 -16.31 31.54
N LYS A 385 -13.71 -16.10 30.44
CA LYS A 385 -14.99 -16.74 30.11
C LYS A 385 -14.96 -17.34 28.69
N PRO A 386 -14.23 -18.45 28.48
CA PRO A 386 -14.20 -19.10 27.19
C PRO A 386 -15.57 -19.54 26.73
N LYS A 387 -15.93 -19.25 25.49
CA LYS A 387 -17.19 -19.63 24.83
C LYS A 387 -16.91 -20.72 23.80
N LYS A 388 -17.95 -21.53 23.51
CA LYS A 388 -18.01 -22.39 22.33
C LYS A 388 -18.54 -21.58 21.15
N VAL A 389 -17.66 -21.20 20.25
CA VAL A 389 -17.94 -20.27 19.14
C VAL A 389 -18.06 -21.05 17.83
N LEU A 390 -19.18 -20.85 17.14
CA LEU A 390 -19.37 -21.35 15.78
C LEU A 390 -19.23 -20.21 14.77
N ILE A 391 -18.36 -20.38 13.77
CA ILE A 391 -18.22 -19.46 12.66
C ILE A 391 -18.76 -20.12 11.40
N ILE A 392 -19.71 -19.47 10.73
CA ILE A 392 -20.34 -19.94 9.51
C ILE A 392 -19.73 -19.21 8.31
N GLY A 393 -18.84 -19.91 7.59
CA GLY A 393 -18.10 -19.42 6.45
C GLY A 393 -16.61 -19.16 6.74
N ALA A 394 -15.74 -19.77 5.92
CA ALA A 394 -14.28 -19.66 6.01
C ALA A 394 -13.70 -18.62 5.03
N GLY A 395 -14.46 -17.57 4.71
CA GLY A 395 -13.97 -16.40 4.00
C GLY A 395 -13.02 -15.56 4.86
N PRO A 396 -12.43 -14.46 4.31
CA PRO A 396 -11.46 -13.63 5.04
C PRO A 396 -11.96 -13.14 6.40
N GLY A 397 -13.22 -12.70 6.49
CA GLY A 397 -13.82 -12.24 7.75
C GLY A 397 -13.94 -13.36 8.76
N GLY A 398 -14.55 -14.50 8.37
CA GLY A 398 -14.72 -15.65 9.25
C GLY A 398 -13.38 -16.23 9.74
N MET A 399 -12.38 -16.31 8.85
CA MET A 399 -11.02 -16.74 9.22
C MET A 399 -10.37 -15.79 10.22
N TYR A 400 -10.52 -14.49 10.04
CA TYR A 400 -9.94 -13.50 10.97
C TYR A 400 -10.63 -13.56 12.33
N THR A 401 -11.97 -13.70 12.37
CA THR A 401 -12.73 -13.94 13.61
C THR A 401 -12.26 -15.20 14.32
N ALA A 402 -12.13 -16.31 13.55
CA ALA A 402 -11.74 -17.60 14.10
C ALA A 402 -10.37 -17.54 14.80
N VAL A 403 -9.39 -16.94 14.10
CA VAL A 403 -8.04 -16.77 14.64
C VAL A 403 -8.05 -15.88 15.89
N THR A 404 -8.72 -14.73 15.83
CA THR A 404 -8.73 -13.77 16.94
C THR A 404 -9.43 -14.34 18.17
N ALA A 405 -10.58 -14.96 18.00
CA ALA A 405 -11.32 -15.59 19.11
C ALA A 405 -10.54 -16.77 19.73
N ALA A 406 -9.91 -17.62 18.90
CA ALA A 406 -9.12 -18.74 19.41
C ALA A 406 -7.85 -18.28 20.13
N GLU A 407 -7.14 -17.23 19.62
CA GLU A 407 -6.00 -16.62 20.30
C GLU A 407 -6.41 -15.95 21.64
N ARG A 408 -7.69 -15.58 21.79
CA ARG A 408 -8.28 -15.09 23.05
C ARG A 408 -8.71 -16.23 24.00
N GLY A 409 -8.63 -17.50 23.55
CA GLY A 409 -8.90 -18.68 24.39
C GLY A 409 -10.29 -19.29 24.25
N HIS A 410 -11.08 -18.87 23.24
CA HIS A 410 -12.38 -19.50 22.95
C HIS A 410 -12.21 -20.86 22.25
N ASP A 411 -13.18 -21.79 22.41
CA ASP A 411 -13.28 -23.04 21.63
C ASP A 411 -13.98 -22.75 20.30
N VAL A 412 -13.19 -22.63 19.21
CA VAL A 412 -13.68 -22.14 17.92
C VAL A 412 -13.80 -23.28 16.91
N THR A 413 -14.99 -23.40 16.30
CA THR A 413 -15.26 -24.28 15.16
C THR A 413 -15.73 -23.45 13.97
N VAL A 414 -15.19 -23.71 12.79
CA VAL A 414 -15.57 -23.08 11.52
C VAL A 414 -16.26 -24.10 10.64
N TRP A 415 -17.49 -23.80 10.20
CA TRP A 415 -18.20 -24.57 9.17
C TRP A 415 -18.09 -23.87 7.81
N GLU A 416 -17.68 -24.62 6.81
CA GLU A 416 -17.53 -24.15 5.44
C GLU A 416 -18.23 -25.11 4.47
N LYS A 417 -19.19 -24.58 3.68
CA LYS A 417 -19.90 -25.38 2.67
C LYS A 417 -19.01 -25.83 1.52
N GLY A 418 -17.94 -25.10 1.24
CA GLY A 418 -16.94 -25.44 0.27
C GLY A 418 -15.94 -26.48 0.78
N LYS A 419 -14.92 -26.73 -0.05
CA LYS A 419 -13.86 -27.72 0.26
C LYS A 419 -12.60 -27.10 0.87
N GLN A 420 -12.52 -25.78 0.97
CA GLN A 420 -11.33 -25.05 1.40
C GLN A 420 -11.68 -23.66 1.96
N ILE A 421 -10.75 -23.10 2.72
CA ILE A 421 -10.84 -21.72 3.21
C ILE A 421 -10.69 -20.69 2.08
N GLY A 422 -11.05 -19.44 2.34
CA GLY A 422 -10.70 -18.26 1.54
C GLY A 422 -11.89 -17.58 0.88
N GLY A 423 -13.03 -18.26 0.69
CA GLY A 423 -14.22 -17.65 0.10
C GLY A 423 -13.90 -16.94 -1.23
N GLN A 424 -14.38 -15.69 -1.39
CA GLN A 424 -14.15 -14.90 -2.60
C GLN A 424 -12.69 -14.48 -2.82
N LEU A 425 -11.83 -14.49 -1.80
CA LEU A 425 -10.40 -14.22 -1.98
C LEU A 425 -9.74 -15.26 -2.90
N ASN A 426 -10.25 -16.51 -2.94
CA ASN A 426 -9.81 -17.51 -3.92
C ASN A 426 -10.07 -17.09 -5.38
N LEU A 427 -11.07 -16.25 -5.63
CA LEU A 427 -11.36 -15.72 -6.96
C LEU A 427 -10.46 -14.51 -7.27
N ALA A 428 -10.18 -13.68 -6.27
CA ALA A 428 -9.34 -12.50 -6.44
C ALA A 428 -7.88 -12.85 -6.79
N VAL A 429 -7.33 -13.91 -6.19
CA VAL A 429 -5.90 -14.28 -6.37
C VAL A 429 -5.59 -14.94 -7.73
N VAL A 430 -6.59 -15.33 -8.51
CA VAL A 430 -6.36 -15.92 -9.85
C VAL A 430 -6.11 -14.86 -10.93
N SER A 431 -6.51 -13.62 -10.69
CA SER A 431 -6.29 -12.51 -11.61
C SER A 431 -4.80 -12.22 -11.79
N PRO A 432 -4.37 -11.80 -13.00
CA PRO A 432 -2.96 -11.49 -13.25
C PRO A 432 -2.37 -10.50 -12.25
N GLY A 433 -1.21 -10.85 -11.68
CA GLY A 433 -0.48 -10.01 -10.72
C GLY A 433 -0.93 -10.08 -9.26
N LYS A 434 -2.09 -10.68 -8.93
CA LYS A 434 -2.61 -10.78 -7.55
C LYS A 434 -2.16 -12.03 -6.78
N GLN A 435 -1.35 -12.89 -7.37
CA GLN A 435 -0.96 -14.18 -6.78
C GLN A 435 -0.29 -14.04 -5.40
N GLU A 436 0.41 -12.93 -5.14
CA GLU A 436 1.02 -12.68 -3.82
C GLU A 436 0.00 -12.61 -2.67
N MET A 437 -1.27 -12.31 -2.96
CA MET A 437 -2.32 -12.30 -1.93
C MET A 437 -2.67 -13.71 -1.43
N CYS A 438 -2.28 -14.78 -2.13
CA CYS A 438 -2.37 -16.16 -1.63
C CYS A 438 -1.66 -16.32 -0.29
N LYS A 439 -0.61 -15.54 -0.04
CA LYS A 439 0.14 -15.55 1.22
C LYS A 439 -0.75 -15.21 2.42
N TRP A 440 -1.79 -14.40 2.24
CA TRP A 440 -2.75 -14.08 3.30
C TRP A 440 -3.54 -15.31 3.74
N LEU A 441 -4.03 -16.10 2.77
CA LEU A 441 -4.75 -17.34 3.07
C LEU A 441 -3.83 -18.36 3.75
N THR A 442 -2.62 -18.51 3.26
CA THR A 442 -1.61 -19.40 3.86
C THR A 442 -1.33 -19.00 5.30
N HIS A 443 -1.12 -17.70 5.55
CA HIS A 443 -0.85 -17.16 6.88
C HIS A 443 -2.06 -17.32 7.83
N LEU A 444 -3.28 -16.97 7.38
CA LEU A 444 -4.49 -17.17 8.20
C LEU A 444 -4.74 -18.65 8.53
N ASN A 445 -4.49 -19.54 7.57
CA ASN A 445 -4.58 -20.99 7.82
C ASN A 445 -3.54 -21.47 8.85
N TYR A 446 -2.31 -20.97 8.75
CA TYR A 446 -1.26 -21.27 9.71
C TYR A 446 -1.64 -20.79 11.12
N ARG A 447 -2.08 -19.52 11.27
CA ARG A 447 -2.50 -18.96 12.55
C ARG A 447 -3.68 -19.74 13.14
N ALA A 448 -4.69 -20.06 12.31
CA ALA A 448 -5.85 -20.81 12.74
C ALA A 448 -5.48 -22.19 13.29
N LYS A 449 -4.62 -22.94 12.60
CA LYS A 449 -4.10 -24.23 13.07
C LYS A 449 -3.31 -24.08 14.36
N LYS A 450 -2.44 -23.08 14.44
CA LYS A 450 -1.62 -22.79 15.63
C LYS A 450 -2.48 -22.46 16.87
N ALA A 451 -3.59 -21.74 16.64
CA ALA A 451 -4.55 -21.38 17.68
C ALA A 451 -5.56 -22.50 18.02
N GLY A 452 -5.49 -23.64 17.33
CA GLY A 452 -6.38 -24.79 17.63
C GLY A 452 -7.78 -24.70 17.04
N VAL A 453 -8.01 -23.84 16.03
CA VAL A 453 -9.32 -23.73 15.34
C VAL A 453 -9.68 -25.04 14.65
N LYS A 454 -10.91 -25.52 14.89
CA LYS A 454 -11.48 -26.71 14.27
C LYS A 454 -12.20 -26.35 12.97
N PHE A 455 -12.03 -27.14 11.91
CA PHE A 455 -12.66 -26.91 10.60
C PHE A 455 -13.50 -28.11 10.20
N GLU A 456 -14.75 -27.84 9.76
CA GLU A 456 -15.62 -28.81 9.12
C GLU A 456 -15.97 -28.29 7.72
N PHE A 457 -15.31 -28.87 6.70
CA PHE A 457 -15.53 -28.57 5.29
C PHE A 457 -16.67 -29.39 4.69
N LYS A 458 -17.26 -28.91 3.58
CA LYS A 458 -18.45 -29.49 2.91
C LYS A 458 -19.63 -29.59 3.89
N LYS A 459 -19.67 -28.70 4.87
CA LYS A 459 -20.71 -28.62 5.87
C LYS A 459 -21.45 -27.30 5.75
N GLU A 460 -22.64 -27.37 5.18
CA GLU A 460 -23.55 -26.23 5.12
C GLU A 460 -24.26 -26.07 6.47
N ALA A 461 -24.28 -24.84 6.98
CA ALA A 461 -24.99 -24.54 8.20
C ALA A 461 -26.51 -24.45 7.92
N THR A 462 -27.30 -25.13 8.74
CA THR A 462 -28.75 -25.00 8.79
C THR A 462 -29.17 -24.71 10.24
N VAL A 463 -30.39 -24.23 10.44
CA VAL A 463 -30.91 -23.93 11.76
C VAL A 463 -30.87 -25.19 12.67
N GLU A 464 -31.21 -26.36 12.10
CA GLU A 464 -31.25 -27.64 12.81
C GLU A 464 -29.85 -28.05 13.29
N ASN A 465 -28.84 -28.04 12.41
CA ASN A 465 -27.52 -28.52 12.79
C ASN A 465 -26.79 -27.51 13.70
N VAL A 466 -27.06 -26.20 13.60
CA VAL A 466 -26.58 -25.21 14.58
C VAL A 466 -27.22 -25.42 15.95
N LYS A 467 -28.52 -25.75 15.99
CA LYS A 467 -29.21 -26.04 17.23
C LYS A 467 -28.66 -27.30 17.90
N GLU A 468 -28.37 -28.34 17.13
CA GLU A 468 -27.72 -29.57 17.62
C GLU A 468 -26.29 -29.30 18.13
N PHE A 469 -25.52 -28.44 17.44
CA PHE A 469 -24.17 -28.05 17.84
C PHE A 469 -24.16 -27.28 19.16
N ALA A 470 -25.24 -26.55 19.48
CA ALA A 470 -25.43 -25.75 20.68
C ALA A 470 -24.22 -24.83 21.01
N PRO A 471 -23.92 -23.82 20.18
CA PRO A 471 -22.87 -22.85 20.44
C PRO A 471 -23.33 -21.79 21.45
N ASP A 472 -22.38 -21.19 22.19
CA ASP A 472 -22.63 -20.03 23.03
C ASP A 472 -22.71 -18.74 22.16
N ALA A 473 -21.94 -18.71 21.07
CA ALA A 473 -21.94 -17.60 20.11
C ALA A 473 -21.84 -18.13 18.68
N VAL A 474 -22.50 -17.42 17.75
CA VAL A 474 -22.41 -17.68 16.29
C VAL A 474 -21.98 -16.42 15.57
N VAL A 475 -21.02 -16.56 14.65
CA VAL A 475 -20.63 -15.50 13.72
C VAL A 475 -20.97 -15.92 12.29
N VAL A 476 -21.94 -15.24 11.69
CA VAL A 476 -22.37 -15.44 10.30
C VAL A 476 -21.47 -14.64 9.37
N ALA A 477 -20.59 -15.34 8.65
CA ALA A 477 -19.61 -14.79 7.70
C ALA A 477 -19.82 -15.38 6.29
N THR A 478 -21.08 -15.56 5.90
CA THR A 478 -21.52 -16.26 4.68
C THR A 478 -21.23 -15.49 3.39
N GLY A 479 -20.85 -14.21 3.51
CA GLY A 479 -20.38 -13.42 2.39
C GLY A 479 -21.48 -12.87 1.47
N ALA A 480 -21.24 -12.85 0.18
CA ALA A 480 -22.15 -12.34 -0.84
C ALA A 480 -22.21 -13.25 -2.06
N THR A 481 -23.27 -13.05 -2.86
CA THR A 481 -23.46 -13.69 -4.17
C THR A 481 -23.41 -12.64 -5.28
N PRO A 482 -23.06 -13.01 -6.53
CA PRO A 482 -23.15 -12.09 -7.67
C PRO A 482 -24.53 -11.46 -7.79
N LEU A 483 -24.56 -10.17 -8.09
CA LEU A 483 -25.82 -9.47 -8.39
C LEU A 483 -26.30 -9.86 -9.79
N ILE A 484 -27.50 -10.41 -9.86
CA ILE A 484 -28.22 -10.65 -11.12
C ILE A 484 -29.34 -9.62 -11.20
N PRO A 485 -29.16 -8.55 -12.01
CA PRO A 485 -30.07 -7.41 -12.02
C PRO A 485 -31.29 -7.67 -12.91
N THR A 486 -32.28 -8.38 -12.41
CA THR A 486 -33.54 -8.72 -13.11
C THR A 486 -34.36 -7.48 -13.52
N PHE A 487 -33.99 -6.29 -13.06
CA PHE A 487 -34.56 -5.02 -13.51
C PHE A 487 -34.00 -4.53 -14.86
N ILE A 488 -32.91 -5.12 -15.36
CA ILE A 488 -32.41 -4.90 -16.72
C ILE A 488 -33.18 -5.89 -17.63
N LYS A 489 -33.87 -5.36 -18.62
CA LYS A 489 -34.67 -6.15 -19.55
C LYS A 489 -33.80 -7.21 -20.24
N GLY A 490 -34.29 -8.45 -20.31
CA GLY A 490 -33.60 -9.60 -20.92
C GLY A 490 -32.64 -10.32 -19.98
N VAL A 491 -32.25 -9.76 -18.83
CA VAL A 491 -31.42 -10.47 -17.84
C VAL A 491 -32.26 -11.55 -17.15
N GLY A 492 -31.87 -12.82 -17.33
CA GLY A 492 -32.58 -13.99 -16.84
C GLY A 492 -33.41 -14.71 -17.91
N ASP A 493 -33.62 -14.11 -19.08
CA ASP A 493 -34.25 -14.76 -20.23
C ASP A 493 -33.29 -15.71 -20.95
N TYR A 494 -31.99 -15.54 -20.76
CA TYR A 494 -30.87 -16.32 -21.33
C TYR A 494 -29.97 -16.85 -20.21
N PRO A 495 -29.12 -17.86 -20.47
CA PRO A 495 -28.15 -18.35 -19.49
C PRO A 495 -27.22 -17.23 -19.01
N VAL A 496 -27.17 -17.03 -17.69
CA VAL A 496 -26.36 -15.97 -17.06
C VAL A 496 -24.97 -16.49 -16.77
N ILE A 497 -23.96 -15.80 -17.30
CA ILE A 497 -22.55 -15.97 -16.92
C ILE A 497 -22.16 -14.79 -16.04
N THR A 498 -21.53 -15.07 -14.90
CA THR A 498 -21.02 -14.03 -14.01
C THR A 498 -19.49 -13.98 -14.05
N THR A 499 -18.91 -12.87 -13.62
CA THR A 499 -17.46 -12.79 -13.40
C THR A 499 -16.94 -13.88 -12.46
N HIS A 500 -17.75 -14.30 -11.46
CA HIS A 500 -17.39 -15.39 -10.55
C HIS A 500 -17.29 -16.75 -11.28
N ASP A 501 -18.13 -17.02 -12.28
CA ASP A 501 -18.07 -18.26 -13.05
C ASP A 501 -16.80 -18.34 -13.91
N VAL A 502 -16.37 -17.20 -14.45
CA VAL A 502 -15.11 -17.09 -15.20
C VAL A 502 -13.91 -17.21 -14.26
N LEU A 503 -13.86 -16.43 -13.20
CA LEU A 503 -12.75 -16.45 -12.23
C LEU A 503 -12.60 -17.79 -11.51
N SER A 504 -13.71 -18.51 -11.26
CA SER A 504 -13.68 -19.86 -10.67
C SER A 504 -13.36 -20.97 -11.69
N ARG A 505 -13.13 -20.63 -12.95
CA ARG A 505 -12.89 -21.59 -14.05
C ARG A 505 -14.07 -22.54 -14.33
N LYS A 506 -15.28 -22.21 -13.91
CA LYS A 506 -16.50 -22.92 -14.33
C LYS A 506 -16.82 -22.66 -15.79
N VAL A 507 -16.55 -21.43 -16.25
CA VAL A 507 -16.65 -21.02 -17.65
C VAL A 507 -15.28 -20.61 -18.13
N THR A 508 -14.85 -21.14 -19.28
CA THR A 508 -13.60 -20.78 -19.97
C THR A 508 -13.95 -20.17 -21.32
N ILE A 509 -13.28 -19.11 -21.69
CA ILE A 509 -13.53 -18.38 -22.96
C ILE A 509 -12.26 -18.47 -23.82
N PRO A 510 -12.17 -19.47 -24.71
CA PRO A 510 -10.96 -19.69 -25.52
C PRO A 510 -10.90 -18.78 -26.75
N LYS A 511 -12.05 -18.31 -27.26
CA LYS A 511 -12.20 -17.45 -28.45
C LYS A 511 -13.56 -16.78 -28.48
N GLY A 512 -13.72 -15.77 -29.31
CA GLY A 512 -14.98 -15.08 -29.58
C GLY A 512 -15.05 -13.68 -29.01
N THR A 513 -16.20 -13.05 -29.16
CA THR A 513 -16.49 -11.69 -28.74
C THR A 513 -17.18 -11.69 -27.38
N VAL A 514 -16.68 -10.89 -26.45
CA VAL A 514 -17.12 -10.86 -25.04
C VAL A 514 -17.58 -9.47 -24.67
N CYS A 515 -18.78 -9.36 -24.09
CA CYS A 515 -19.23 -8.14 -23.44
C CYS A 515 -19.31 -8.35 -21.91
N ILE A 516 -18.56 -7.58 -21.14
CA ILE A 516 -18.66 -7.59 -19.67
C ILE A 516 -19.44 -6.36 -19.24
N LEU A 517 -20.57 -6.59 -18.57
CA LEU A 517 -21.41 -5.54 -18.03
C LEU A 517 -20.89 -5.14 -16.65
N GLY A 518 -20.36 -3.92 -16.57
CA GLY A 518 -19.65 -3.36 -15.41
C GLY A 518 -18.18 -3.11 -15.71
N GLY A 519 -17.59 -2.12 -15.04
CA GLY A 519 -16.18 -1.72 -15.15
C GLY A 519 -15.50 -1.58 -13.78
N GLY A 520 -16.06 -2.21 -12.75
CA GLY A 520 -15.43 -2.28 -11.43
C GLY A 520 -14.17 -3.15 -11.43
N GLU A 521 -13.52 -3.29 -10.28
CA GLU A 521 -12.26 -4.05 -10.14
C GLU A 521 -12.40 -5.48 -10.66
N VAL A 522 -13.42 -6.22 -10.21
CA VAL A 522 -13.64 -7.64 -10.59
C VAL A 522 -13.92 -7.81 -12.09
N ALA A 523 -14.67 -6.88 -12.70
CA ALA A 523 -14.97 -6.92 -14.14
C ALA A 523 -13.69 -6.70 -14.98
N CYS A 524 -12.87 -5.72 -14.60
CA CYS A 524 -11.60 -5.44 -15.28
C CYS A 524 -10.60 -6.60 -15.12
N GLU A 525 -10.51 -7.18 -13.94
CA GLU A 525 -9.68 -8.35 -13.66
C GLU A 525 -10.13 -9.59 -14.43
N THR A 526 -11.45 -9.76 -14.60
CA THR A 526 -12.01 -10.83 -15.45
C THR A 526 -11.60 -10.61 -16.90
N ALA A 527 -11.65 -9.36 -17.39
CA ALA A 527 -11.16 -9.02 -18.73
C ALA A 527 -9.67 -9.33 -18.90
N GLU A 528 -8.82 -8.91 -17.93
CA GLU A 528 -7.39 -9.23 -17.95
C GLU A 528 -7.12 -10.72 -17.96
N MET A 529 -7.88 -11.51 -17.19
CA MET A 529 -7.74 -12.96 -17.14
C MET A 529 -8.15 -13.61 -18.46
N ILE A 530 -9.28 -13.21 -19.05
CA ILE A 530 -9.74 -13.72 -20.36
C ILE A 530 -8.67 -13.43 -21.43
N MET A 531 -8.15 -12.21 -21.48
CA MET A 531 -7.10 -11.83 -22.44
C MET A 531 -5.79 -12.60 -22.20
N ALA A 532 -5.42 -12.82 -20.93
CA ALA A 532 -4.22 -13.60 -20.59
C ALA A 532 -4.35 -15.08 -21.00
N ASP A 533 -5.52 -15.67 -20.82
CA ASP A 533 -5.81 -17.05 -21.21
C ASP A 533 -5.83 -17.25 -22.74
N ALA A 534 -6.26 -16.23 -23.49
CA ALA A 534 -6.32 -16.26 -24.94
C ALA A 534 -4.95 -16.09 -25.63
N ARG A 535 -3.89 -15.72 -24.87
CA ARG A 535 -2.55 -15.56 -25.45
C ARG A 535 -1.97 -16.91 -25.89
N PRO A 536 -1.47 -17.02 -27.11
CA PRO A 536 -0.82 -18.26 -27.57
C PRO A 536 0.48 -18.50 -26.78
N ASN A 537 0.67 -19.75 -26.35
CA ASN A 537 1.89 -20.22 -25.66
C ASN A 537 3.08 -20.50 -26.61
N SER A 538 3.12 -19.91 -27.82
CA SER A 538 4.12 -20.20 -28.82
C SER A 538 4.96 -18.99 -29.17
N PHE A 539 6.29 -19.17 -29.18
CA PHE A 539 7.26 -18.19 -29.72
C PHE A 539 7.17 -17.97 -31.22
N ALA A 540 6.44 -18.83 -31.94
CA ALA A 540 6.37 -18.83 -33.41
C ALA A 540 5.27 -17.92 -33.96
N THR A 541 4.49 -17.28 -33.14
CA THR A 541 3.39 -16.44 -33.61
C THR A 541 3.82 -14.99 -33.76
N THR A 542 3.88 -14.58 -34.99
CA THR A 542 3.84 -13.18 -35.38
C THR A 542 2.52 -12.56 -34.93
N GLY A 543 2.47 -12.06 -33.72
CA GLY A 543 1.61 -10.96 -33.31
C GLY A 543 0.09 -11.06 -33.36
N SER A 544 -0.53 -12.22 -33.53
CA SER A 544 -1.96 -12.31 -33.30
C SER A 544 -2.23 -12.53 -31.80
N ILE A 545 -2.72 -11.49 -31.14
CA ILE A 545 -3.52 -11.63 -29.92
C ILE A 545 -4.61 -12.64 -30.26
N GLY A 546 -4.84 -13.65 -29.40
CA GLY A 546 -5.79 -14.72 -29.68
C GLY A 546 -7.15 -14.21 -30.17
N ASP A 547 -7.96 -15.07 -30.72
CA ASP A 547 -9.27 -14.79 -31.34
C ASP A 547 -10.33 -14.34 -30.32
N VAL A 548 -9.96 -13.52 -29.32
CA VAL A 548 -10.86 -12.97 -28.29
C VAL A 548 -10.85 -11.45 -28.33
N GLU A 549 -12.03 -10.87 -28.45
CA GLU A 549 -12.26 -9.44 -28.29
C GLU A 549 -13.11 -9.19 -27.04
N VAL A 550 -12.65 -8.29 -26.15
CA VAL A 550 -13.38 -7.94 -24.92
C VAL A 550 -13.85 -6.49 -24.97
N THR A 551 -15.12 -6.29 -24.61
CA THR A 551 -15.75 -4.98 -24.44
C THR A 551 -16.28 -4.86 -23.01
N LEU A 552 -15.96 -3.74 -22.33
CA LEU A 552 -16.46 -3.37 -21.00
C LEU A 552 -17.53 -2.27 -21.15
N VAL A 553 -18.64 -2.38 -20.42
CA VAL A 553 -19.67 -1.35 -20.36
C VAL A 553 -19.81 -0.87 -18.92
N GLU A 554 -19.51 0.43 -18.66
CA GLU A 554 -19.50 1.03 -17.33
C GLU A 554 -20.30 2.32 -17.28
N MET A 555 -21.21 2.42 -16.31
CA MET A 555 -22.05 3.61 -16.12
C MET A 555 -21.31 4.79 -15.49
N GLN A 556 -20.22 4.52 -14.75
CA GLN A 556 -19.40 5.54 -14.13
C GLN A 556 -18.48 6.22 -15.17
N PRO A 557 -17.95 7.42 -14.86
CA PRO A 557 -17.05 8.15 -15.78
C PRO A 557 -15.66 7.49 -15.94
N GLN A 558 -15.37 6.44 -15.19
CA GLN A 558 -14.07 5.76 -15.24
C GLN A 558 -14.18 4.31 -14.78
N LEU A 559 -13.31 3.46 -15.31
CA LEU A 559 -13.14 2.08 -14.84
C LEU A 559 -12.43 2.03 -13.49
N MET A 560 -12.66 0.95 -12.72
CA MET A 560 -11.97 0.64 -11.46
C MET A 560 -12.05 1.78 -10.42
N THR A 561 -13.21 2.41 -10.30
CA THR A 561 -13.46 3.44 -9.28
C THR A 561 -13.25 2.86 -7.87
N GLY A 562 -12.48 3.57 -7.03
CA GLY A 562 -12.17 3.13 -5.65
C GLY A 562 -10.95 2.22 -5.52
N VAL A 563 -10.35 1.78 -6.63
CA VAL A 563 -9.08 1.04 -6.61
C VAL A 563 -7.91 2.00 -6.44
N CYS A 564 -6.89 1.59 -5.66
CA CYS A 564 -5.72 2.44 -5.44
C CYS A 564 -5.02 2.78 -6.76
N LEU A 565 -4.61 4.04 -6.89
CA LEU A 565 -4.14 4.62 -8.15
C LEU A 565 -3.00 3.82 -8.82
N PRO A 566 -1.95 3.34 -8.10
CA PRO A 566 -0.91 2.52 -8.72
C PRO A 566 -1.44 1.23 -9.36
N ASN A 567 -2.33 0.52 -8.69
CA ASN A 567 -2.90 -0.73 -9.21
C ASN A 567 -3.79 -0.45 -10.42
N ARG A 568 -4.64 0.57 -10.30
CA ARG A 568 -5.53 1.01 -11.37
C ARG A 568 -4.77 1.42 -12.63
N ASN A 569 -3.70 2.21 -12.49
CA ASN A 569 -2.89 2.64 -13.64
C ASN A 569 -2.29 1.46 -14.40
N ILE A 570 -1.78 0.46 -13.68
CA ILE A 570 -1.20 -0.75 -14.30
C ILE A 570 -2.27 -1.58 -14.99
N ALA A 571 -3.41 -1.83 -14.33
CA ALA A 571 -4.51 -2.61 -14.91
C ALA A 571 -5.07 -1.93 -16.15
N LEU A 572 -5.35 -0.63 -16.11
CA LEU A 572 -5.85 0.11 -17.29
C LEU A 572 -4.83 0.15 -18.43
N ALA A 573 -3.52 0.24 -18.13
CA ALA A 573 -2.47 0.15 -19.15
C ALA A 573 -2.44 -1.26 -19.77
N SER A 574 -2.63 -2.29 -18.97
CA SER A 574 -2.74 -3.69 -19.45
C SER A 574 -3.95 -3.87 -20.38
N LEU A 575 -5.14 -3.47 -19.95
CA LEU A 575 -6.37 -3.57 -20.75
C LEU A 575 -6.24 -2.84 -22.10
N ARG A 576 -5.66 -1.61 -22.09
CA ARG A 576 -5.42 -0.87 -23.35
C ARG A 576 -4.44 -1.60 -24.28
N ARG A 577 -3.35 -2.14 -23.74
CA ARG A 577 -2.34 -2.89 -24.52
C ARG A 577 -2.95 -4.15 -25.15
N GLU A 578 -3.88 -4.80 -24.44
CA GLU A 578 -4.59 -5.97 -24.93
C GLU A 578 -5.74 -5.61 -25.90
N GLY A 579 -6.00 -4.33 -26.15
CA GLY A 579 -7.05 -3.89 -27.07
C GLY A 579 -8.47 -3.98 -26.52
N VAL A 580 -8.63 -4.08 -25.19
CA VAL A 580 -9.96 -4.12 -24.56
C VAL A 580 -10.70 -2.80 -24.83
N LYS A 581 -11.88 -2.91 -25.43
CA LYS A 581 -12.78 -1.77 -25.70
C LYS A 581 -13.53 -1.40 -24.42
N SER A 582 -13.84 -0.12 -24.21
CA SER A 582 -14.63 0.30 -23.05
C SER A 582 -15.59 1.43 -23.38
N TYR A 583 -16.84 1.26 -22.97
CA TYR A 583 -17.90 2.26 -23.00
C TYR A 583 -18.14 2.75 -21.56
N ILE A 584 -17.53 3.88 -21.20
CA ILE A 584 -17.74 4.56 -19.91
C ILE A 584 -18.90 5.55 -20.03
N ASN A 585 -19.46 6.02 -18.87
CA ASN A 585 -20.68 6.83 -18.84
C ASN A 585 -21.84 6.20 -19.64
N SER A 586 -21.92 4.88 -19.67
CA SER A 586 -22.85 4.12 -20.51
C SER A 586 -23.63 3.12 -19.66
N LYS A 587 -24.94 3.35 -19.53
CA LYS A 587 -25.84 2.51 -18.74
C LYS A 587 -26.40 1.39 -19.60
N VAL A 588 -26.38 0.16 -19.13
CA VAL A 588 -27.05 -0.98 -19.77
C VAL A 588 -28.55 -0.86 -19.56
N LEU A 589 -29.33 -0.91 -20.65
CA LEU A 589 -30.78 -0.85 -20.65
C LEU A 589 -31.44 -2.21 -20.90
N GLU A 590 -30.90 -2.98 -21.83
CA GLU A 590 -31.47 -4.24 -22.29
C GLU A 590 -30.38 -5.19 -22.76
N VAL A 591 -30.60 -6.48 -22.60
CA VAL A 591 -29.70 -7.56 -23.03
C VAL A 591 -30.53 -8.57 -23.83
N THR A 592 -29.99 -9.04 -24.93
CA THR A 592 -30.47 -10.22 -25.66
C THR A 592 -29.44 -11.34 -25.57
N GLU A 593 -29.62 -12.43 -26.30
CA GLU A 593 -28.65 -13.54 -26.33
C GLU A 593 -27.25 -13.09 -26.82
N HIS A 594 -27.21 -12.13 -27.75
CA HIS A 594 -25.97 -11.70 -28.41
C HIS A 594 -25.75 -10.19 -28.45
N ASP A 595 -26.70 -9.39 -27.98
CA ASP A 595 -26.62 -7.93 -28.09
C ASP A 595 -26.89 -7.24 -26.77
N VAL A 596 -26.31 -6.05 -26.60
CA VAL A 596 -26.47 -5.21 -25.40
C VAL A 596 -26.88 -3.81 -25.83
N LYS A 597 -28.01 -3.33 -25.32
CA LYS A 597 -28.46 -1.95 -25.51
C LYS A 597 -27.92 -1.06 -24.40
N ILE A 598 -27.25 0.01 -24.77
CA ILE A 598 -26.67 0.97 -23.85
C ILE A 598 -27.27 2.37 -24.05
N GLN A 599 -27.23 3.18 -23.00
CA GLN A 599 -27.55 4.61 -23.04
C GLN A 599 -26.32 5.40 -22.62
N HIS A 600 -25.88 6.30 -23.48
CA HIS A 600 -24.75 7.20 -23.22
C HIS A 600 -25.15 8.36 -22.30
N LYS A 601 -24.16 9.09 -21.78
CA LYS A 601 -24.35 10.24 -20.88
C LYS A 601 -25.23 11.34 -21.48
N ASP A 602 -25.22 11.53 -22.79
CA ASP A 602 -26.04 12.52 -23.52
C ASP A 602 -27.49 12.06 -23.78
N GLY A 603 -27.83 10.83 -23.31
CA GLY A 603 -29.16 10.23 -23.49
C GLY A 603 -29.32 9.45 -24.80
N SER A 604 -28.36 9.47 -25.71
CA SER A 604 -28.42 8.67 -26.94
C SER A 604 -28.33 7.17 -26.61
N GLU A 605 -29.00 6.37 -27.42
CA GLU A 605 -29.02 4.90 -27.23
C GLU A 605 -28.35 4.21 -28.40
N GLU A 606 -27.62 3.12 -28.08
CA GLU A 606 -26.91 2.33 -29.06
C GLU A 606 -27.08 0.82 -28.77
N TRP A 607 -27.14 0.01 -29.81
CA TRP A 607 -27.05 -1.44 -29.74
C TRP A 607 -25.63 -1.90 -30.05
N LEU A 608 -24.94 -2.45 -29.07
CA LEU A 608 -23.70 -3.21 -29.26
C LEU A 608 -24.08 -4.64 -29.64
N LYS A 609 -23.60 -5.14 -30.78
CA LYS A 609 -24.12 -6.37 -31.40
C LYS A 609 -23.05 -7.46 -31.57
N GLY A 610 -23.53 -8.71 -31.59
CA GLY A 610 -22.78 -9.86 -32.04
C GLY A 610 -21.80 -10.42 -31.00
N PHE A 611 -22.16 -10.42 -29.74
CA PHE A 611 -21.35 -11.05 -28.69
C PHE A 611 -21.62 -12.54 -28.58
N ASP A 612 -20.55 -13.34 -28.52
CA ASP A 612 -20.62 -14.76 -28.18
C ASP A 612 -20.89 -15.00 -26.71
N TYR A 613 -20.41 -14.06 -25.84
CA TYR A 613 -20.57 -14.13 -24.40
C TYR A 613 -20.94 -12.77 -23.81
N ILE A 614 -21.96 -12.76 -22.96
CA ILE A 614 -22.33 -11.60 -22.14
C ILE A 614 -22.14 -11.99 -20.67
N ILE A 615 -21.28 -11.25 -19.95
CA ILE A 615 -20.85 -11.55 -18.59
C ILE A 615 -21.32 -10.44 -17.64
N LEU A 616 -21.96 -10.83 -16.54
CA LEU A 616 -22.39 -9.91 -15.50
C LEU A 616 -21.25 -9.64 -14.50
N GLY A 617 -20.80 -8.38 -14.46
CA GLY A 617 -19.82 -7.85 -13.50
C GLY A 617 -20.36 -6.66 -12.69
N LEU A 618 -21.68 -6.68 -12.37
CA LEU A 618 -22.42 -5.55 -11.79
C LEU A 618 -22.39 -5.52 -10.25
N GLY A 619 -21.42 -6.21 -9.64
CA GLY A 619 -21.23 -6.25 -8.18
C GLY A 619 -21.88 -7.45 -7.52
N SER A 620 -22.08 -7.33 -6.20
CA SER A 620 -22.52 -8.44 -5.35
C SER A 620 -23.71 -8.03 -4.46
N ARG A 621 -24.47 -9.03 -4.02
CA ARG A 621 -25.58 -8.90 -3.09
C ARG A 621 -25.24 -9.67 -1.81
N LYS A 622 -25.50 -9.07 -0.63
CA LYS A 622 -25.34 -9.73 0.66
C LYS A 622 -26.07 -11.09 0.71
N TYR A 623 -25.48 -12.04 1.42
CA TYR A 623 -26.05 -13.36 1.62
C TYR A 623 -26.03 -13.72 3.09
N ASP A 624 -27.16 -13.56 3.77
CA ASP A 624 -27.39 -13.92 5.17
C ASP A 624 -28.72 -14.69 5.28
N PRO A 625 -28.68 -16.02 5.15
CA PRO A 625 -29.89 -16.83 5.20
C PRO A 625 -30.27 -17.30 6.60
N LEU A 626 -29.48 -17.04 7.65
CA LEU A 626 -29.60 -17.75 8.92
C LEU A 626 -29.73 -16.84 10.15
N SER A 627 -29.16 -15.65 10.15
CA SER A 627 -28.95 -14.88 11.39
C SER A 627 -30.23 -14.60 12.16
N GLU A 628 -31.33 -14.29 11.48
CA GLU A 628 -32.60 -13.96 12.13
C GLU A 628 -33.20 -15.15 12.88
N GLU A 629 -33.14 -16.35 12.29
CA GLU A 629 -33.66 -17.57 12.96
C GLU A 629 -32.73 -18.02 14.09
N LEU A 630 -31.41 -17.85 13.93
CA LEU A 630 -30.44 -18.22 14.97
C LEU A 630 -30.61 -17.39 16.25
N LYS A 631 -30.98 -16.12 16.16
CA LYS A 631 -31.22 -15.23 17.30
C LYS A 631 -32.31 -15.76 18.27
N ALA A 632 -33.18 -16.66 17.81
CA ALA A 632 -34.23 -17.22 18.65
C ALA A 632 -33.73 -18.23 19.69
N PHE A 633 -32.54 -18.81 19.51
CA PHE A 633 -32.02 -19.86 20.38
C PHE A 633 -30.52 -19.83 20.67
N VAL A 634 -29.74 -19.01 19.94
CA VAL A 634 -28.32 -18.79 20.22
C VAL A 634 -28.19 -17.53 21.08
N PRO A 635 -27.49 -17.58 22.23
CA PRO A 635 -27.35 -16.42 23.12
C PRO A 635 -26.72 -15.18 22.46
N GLU A 636 -25.78 -15.38 21.53
CA GLU A 636 -25.04 -14.30 20.89
C GLU A 636 -24.86 -14.60 19.41
N VAL A 637 -25.37 -13.71 18.53
CA VAL A 637 -25.29 -13.85 17.07
C VAL A 637 -24.76 -12.57 16.45
N HIS A 638 -23.65 -12.68 15.72
CA HIS A 638 -23.04 -11.61 14.95
C HIS A 638 -23.11 -11.90 13.46
N VAL A 639 -23.22 -10.85 12.64
CA VAL A 639 -23.10 -10.94 11.17
C VAL A 639 -21.99 -10.02 10.73
N ILE A 640 -21.07 -10.49 9.87
CA ILE A 640 -19.89 -9.73 9.47
C ILE A 640 -19.65 -9.76 7.96
N GLY A 641 -18.85 -8.78 7.50
CA GLY A 641 -18.36 -8.68 6.12
C GLY A 641 -19.50 -8.52 5.11
N ASP A 642 -19.36 -9.19 3.97
CA ASP A 642 -20.29 -9.06 2.85
C ASP A 642 -21.69 -9.64 3.16
N ALA A 643 -21.85 -10.41 4.23
CA ALA A 643 -23.16 -10.84 4.70
C ALA A 643 -23.97 -9.67 5.26
N VAL A 644 -23.32 -8.60 5.73
CA VAL A 644 -23.95 -7.33 6.12
C VAL A 644 -24.05 -6.41 4.90
N LYS A 645 -22.91 -6.13 4.27
CA LYS A 645 -22.80 -5.23 3.12
C LYS A 645 -21.57 -5.59 2.29
N PRO A 646 -21.73 -5.90 0.99
CA PRO A 646 -20.59 -6.14 0.10
C PRO A 646 -19.60 -4.98 0.12
N GLY A 647 -18.33 -5.29 0.29
CA GLY A 647 -17.24 -4.33 0.42
C GLY A 647 -15.88 -4.91 0.06
N GLN A 648 -14.82 -4.32 0.58
CA GLN A 648 -13.47 -4.84 0.41
C GLN A 648 -13.19 -5.95 1.44
N SER A 649 -12.30 -6.89 1.10
CA SER A 649 -11.91 -7.96 2.03
C SER A 649 -11.29 -7.42 3.33
N SER A 650 -10.72 -6.21 3.32
CA SER A 650 -10.27 -5.51 4.53
C SER A 650 -11.41 -5.18 5.48
N ASP A 651 -12.60 -4.82 4.97
CA ASP A 651 -13.76 -4.54 5.83
C ASP A 651 -14.15 -5.78 6.63
N ALA A 652 -14.22 -6.91 5.91
CA ALA A 652 -14.55 -8.19 6.53
C ALA A 652 -13.47 -8.65 7.54
N MET A 653 -12.19 -8.47 7.22
CA MET A 653 -11.08 -8.85 8.11
C MET A 653 -11.07 -7.99 9.38
N HIS A 654 -11.25 -6.66 9.26
CA HIS A 654 -11.26 -5.75 10.40
C HIS A 654 -12.48 -5.99 11.29
N GLN A 655 -13.68 -6.17 10.70
CA GLN A 655 -14.87 -6.58 11.46
C GLN A 655 -14.65 -7.92 12.17
N GLY A 656 -14.05 -8.89 11.47
CA GLY A 656 -13.71 -10.19 12.03
C GLY A 656 -12.76 -10.11 13.22
N PHE A 657 -11.76 -9.20 13.15
CA PHE A 657 -10.88 -8.92 14.28
C PHE A 657 -11.66 -8.38 15.49
N HIS A 658 -12.48 -7.35 15.30
CA HIS A 658 -13.21 -6.71 16.40
C HIS A 658 -14.19 -7.68 17.05
N ILE A 659 -15.00 -8.40 16.27
CA ILE A 659 -15.93 -9.39 16.82
C ILE A 659 -15.16 -10.52 17.53
N GLY A 660 -14.10 -11.07 16.94
CA GLY A 660 -13.30 -12.10 17.58
C GLY A 660 -12.59 -11.63 18.85
N TYR A 661 -12.33 -10.33 18.98
CA TYR A 661 -11.76 -9.73 20.17
C TYR A 661 -12.82 -9.47 21.27
N GLU A 662 -14.03 -9.10 20.89
CA GLU A 662 -15.13 -8.74 21.81
C GLU A 662 -15.85 -9.97 22.39
N LEU A 663 -15.83 -11.13 21.68
CA LEU A 663 -16.41 -12.38 22.16
C LEU A 663 -15.91 -12.77 23.55
#